data_eb5291303fd916d971cb1d55ed24a615
#
_entry.id   eb5291303fd916d971cb1d55ed24a615
#
_cell.length_a   1.000
_cell.length_b   1.000
_cell.length_c   1.000
_cell.angle_alpha   90.00
_cell.angle_beta   90.00
_cell.angle_gamma   90.00
#
_symmetry.space_group_name_H-M   'P 1'
#
loop_
_entity.id
_entity.type
_entity.pdbx_description
1 polymer ?
#
loop_
_entity_poly.entity_id
_entity_poly.type
_entity_poly.pdbx_seq_one_letter_code
_entity_poly.pdbx_strand_id
1 'polypeptide(L)'
;MHANVHSDRNEWRLPPDDTLQVGESKTKKSEVGDEEELALHEDEGHNWWSIIFSLLVIGLVISGIVAAIFIVGYVDELLYWHGQRMQLEELLEGDLTPRRLPSSWLSSKHFVFQSDDGSLSILDTSKNFSVTVLVTNNTLRQLNVKGYQCSKDLSYVLFQHNLKSVFRQSFTAHYTIYDVSKDHHIPVRLEASPKAQPERLQYVTWLGDTTSLLIVFNNDIYHRKSPTDESDTRITFTGQPDIIYNGIPDWLYQEDILQSPEALWSSYDGTHLLYATFNDSQVGTMNFPWFQFNAGSVLGSAGAYQRAPSFPSSRTLRYPTPGTPIPSVQLWIVDISNITSLEYHLVQPPKALLDLDYYLTSAGWVGHKNTQVSVVWINRAQNLSIISACLAPNWTCIETHTERARDQSWLEIQEHPVFSPDGDSYLLLAAVQEGSRETYTHIKHVTVTQQRIAVLSHGRHEVSKILFWDTVSHFIYYLASEENRPGQRHLYVVRDPSTDDPRRVESYCITCDLGDVLWSSRYLYRNCTHFSAQVSPRFDESSSPFYVLHCEGPGLPLAAMHNASSHTLLKILYDTRPSKWPLLEKYAMPKKKSLEVPLPQGSRAQVQLLLPPSWREELRDAAYPVLVEVNGRPGSKSVTEEFQVDWGTYMSSHCDVVYIKLDVRGARGQTDRSIYHQIGGIEVQDQVTVLEHLLEKHKYLDKTRVGIWGWGYGGYVTAMVLGLGNQQKVYKCGISVSPIADWLFYNAAFTERIMGLPNENYKGYVEADATQRARNIPKRSFFLIHGMADLTAPYQHGVMLASALTEARVLYRYQSYADEGHQLEGVIEHVYNSMQNFFEECLNLDTDEKAKEREEKRDEDK
;
A
#
# COMPACT_ATOMS: atom_id res chain seq x y z
N MET A 1 -17.90 -59.88 5.03
CA MET A 1 -19.15 -60.29 5.66
C MET A 1 -20.26 -59.39 5.14
N HIS A 2 -21.16 -60.01 4.39
CA HIS A 2 -22.34 -59.39 3.80
C HIS A 2 -23.39 -59.11 4.87
N ALA A 3 -24.11 -57.99 4.79
CA ALA A 3 -25.50 -57.89 5.16
C ALA A 3 -26.19 -56.78 4.38
N ASN A 4 -27.09 -57.19 3.50
CA ASN A 4 -28.17 -56.40 2.92
C ASN A 4 -29.18 -56.02 3.97
N VAL A 5 -29.80 -54.84 3.89
CA VAL A 5 -31.21 -54.64 4.27
C VAL A 5 -31.81 -53.45 3.52
N HIS A 6 -32.71 -53.77 2.64
CA HIS A 6 -34.04 -53.28 2.29
C HIS A 6 -34.38 -51.80 2.33
N SER A 7 -34.83 -51.40 1.18
CA SER A 7 -35.69 -50.24 0.87
C SER A 7 -37.05 -50.32 1.53
N ASP A 8 -37.56 -49.24 2.06
CA ASP A 8 -39.00 -49.02 2.18
C ASP A 8 -39.38 -47.64 1.61
N ARG A 9 -40.09 -47.71 0.50
CA ARG A 9 -40.86 -46.61 -0.06
C ARG A 9 -42.17 -46.50 0.72
N ASN A 10 -42.50 -45.37 1.24
CA ASN A 10 -43.86 -44.99 1.63
C ASN A 10 -44.37 -43.92 0.69
N GLU A 11 -45.20 -44.36 -0.27
CA GLU A 11 -46.15 -43.56 -1.02
C GLU A 11 -47.24 -43.03 -0.09
N TRP A 12 -47.46 -41.75 -0.11
CA TRP A 12 -48.73 -41.17 0.39
C TRP A 12 -49.61 -40.78 -0.79
N ARG A 13 -50.77 -41.49 -0.92
CA ARG A 13 -51.87 -41.20 -1.84
C ARG A 13 -52.68 -40.03 -1.32
N LEU A 14 -53.10 -39.17 -2.25
CA LEU A 14 -54.15 -38.14 -2.12
C LEU A 14 -55.54 -38.83 -2.11
N PRO A 15 -56.53 -38.40 -1.32
CA PRO A 15 -57.91 -38.78 -1.48
C PRO A 15 -58.63 -37.86 -2.51
N PRO A 16 -59.76 -38.36 -3.11
CA PRO A 16 -60.33 -37.83 -4.36
C PRO A 16 -61.35 -36.71 -4.18
N ASP A 17 -61.52 -36.01 -5.30
CA ASP A 17 -62.51 -35.00 -5.66
C ASP A 17 -63.86 -35.16 -5.01
N ASP A 18 -64.43 -34.03 -4.52
CA ASP A 18 -65.86 -33.81 -4.35
C ASP A 18 -66.29 -32.66 -5.27
N THR A 19 -67.04 -33.10 -6.29
CA THR A 19 -67.76 -32.29 -7.23
C THR A 19 -68.92 -31.56 -6.56
N LEU A 20 -68.96 -30.24 -6.70
CA LEU A 20 -70.19 -29.46 -6.42
C LEU A 20 -70.77 -28.87 -7.68
N GLN A 21 -72.02 -29.29 -7.94
CA GLN A 21 -72.87 -29.04 -9.07
C GLN A 21 -73.24 -27.57 -9.28
N VAL A 22 -73.29 -27.24 -10.58
CA VAL A 22 -73.90 -26.02 -11.15
C VAL A 22 -75.40 -26.11 -10.97
N GLY A 23 -75.99 -25.08 -10.35
CA GLY A 23 -77.43 -24.85 -10.28
C GLY A 23 -77.90 -23.84 -11.33
N GLU A 24 -78.51 -24.36 -12.39
CA GLU A 24 -79.27 -23.56 -13.34
C GLU A 24 -80.60 -23.08 -12.68
N SER A 25 -80.94 -21.77 -12.77
CA SER A 25 -82.23 -21.22 -12.45
C SER A 25 -82.89 -20.76 -13.72
N LYS A 26 -84.05 -21.43 -14.02
CA LYS A 26 -84.89 -21.24 -15.20
C LYS A 26 -85.71 -19.92 -15.11
N THR A 27 -85.77 -19.28 -16.25
CA THR A 27 -86.71 -18.27 -16.71
C THR A 27 -88.13 -18.73 -16.62
N LYS A 28 -89.05 -17.87 -16.10
CA LYS A 28 -90.43 -17.92 -16.35
C LYS A 28 -90.92 -16.70 -17.13
N LYS A 29 -91.42 -16.94 -18.34
CA LYS A 29 -92.26 -16.04 -19.12
C LYS A 29 -93.62 -15.97 -18.50
N SER A 30 -94.18 -14.78 -18.49
CA SER A 30 -95.60 -14.64 -18.59
C SER A 30 -95.98 -13.44 -19.44
N GLU A 31 -96.87 -13.65 -20.33
CA GLU A 31 -97.39 -12.79 -21.43
C GLU A 31 -98.42 -11.83 -20.92
N VAL A 32 -98.66 -10.70 -21.68
CA VAL A 32 -99.79 -10.07 -22.22
C VAL A 32 -100.38 -8.95 -21.36
N GLY A 33 -100.54 -7.80 -22.03
CA GLY A 33 -101.46 -6.74 -21.79
C GLY A 33 -101.11 -5.43 -22.44
N ASP A 34 -101.65 -5.23 -23.69
CA ASP A 34 -101.64 -3.96 -24.42
C ASP A 34 -102.40 -2.91 -23.60
N GLU A 35 -101.88 -1.71 -23.59
CA GLU A 35 -102.71 -0.51 -23.75
C GLU A 35 -101.81 0.70 -24.06
N GLU A 36 -102.22 1.43 -25.12
CA GLU A 36 -101.64 2.69 -25.55
C GLU A 36 -101.95 3.77 -24.56
N GLU A 37 -101.07 4.68 -24.29
CA GLU A 37 -101.38 6.13 -24.07
C GLU A 37 -100.12 7.01 -24.22
N LEU A 38 -100.27 7.88 -25.14
CA LEU A 38 -99.71 9.22 -25.40
C LEU A 38 -98.44 9.71 -24.63
N ALA A 39 -97.58 10.13 -25.51
CA ALA A 39 -96.46 10.94 -25.22
C ALA A 39 -96.76 12.25 -24.48
N LEU A 40 -95.96 12.51 -23.43
CA LEU A 40 -95.58 13.87 -23.00
C LEU A 40 -94.05 13.97 -23.08
N HIS A 41 -93.61 14.85 -23.98
CA HIS A 41 -92.24 15.33 -24.03
C HIS A 41 -91.99 16.10 -22.75
N GLU A 42 -91.17 15.52 -21.83
CA GLU A 42 -90.38 16.29 -20.86
C GLU A 42 -88.99 16.45 -21.36
N ASP A 43 -88.55 17.70 -21.45
CA ASP A 43 -87.13 18.07 -21.74
C ASP A 43 -86.27 17.50 -20.64
N GLU A 44 -85.56 16.40 -20.92
CA GLU A 44 -84.41 15.97 -20.14
C GLU A 44 -83.34 17.05 -20.17
N GLY A 45 -83.44 18.01 -19.28
CA GLY A 45 -82.30 18.87 -18.99
C GLY A 45 -81.12 18.03 -18.55
N HIS A 46 -80.13 17.94 -19.40
CA HIS A 46 -78.85 17.31 -19.08
C HIS A 46 -78.37 17.90 -17.78
N ASN A 47 -78.20 17.03 -16.77
CA ASN A 47 -77.65 17.40 -15.47
C ASN A 47 -76.20 17.76 -15.58
N TRP A 48 -75.81 18.91 -16.14
CA TRP A 48 -74.53 19.46 -16.38
C TRP A 48 -73.64 19.40 -15.13
N TRP A 49 -74.24 19.51 -13.93
CA TRP A 49 -73.49 19.40 -12.68
C TRP A 49 -72.95 17.98 -12.44
N SER A 50 -73.74 16.96 -12.74
CA SER A 50 -73.30 15.56 -12.65
C SER A 50 -72.26 15.24 -13.62
N ILE A 51 -72.31 15.74 -14.85
CA ILE A 51 -71.25 15.56 -15.89
C ILE A 51 -69.98 16.31 -15.49
N ILE A 52 -70.09 17.56 -15.04
CA ILE A 52 -68.94 18.34 -14.55
C ILE A 52 -68.23 17.62 -13.36
N PHE A 53 -69.03 17.12 -12.41
CA PHE A 53 -68.53 16.42 -11.24
C PHE A 53 -67.82 15.11 -11.64
N SER A 54 -68.40 14.35 -12.55
CA SER A 54 -67.78 13.13 -13.10
C SER A 54 -66.43 13.44 -13.83
N LEU A 55 -66.41 14.49 -14.64
CA LEU A 55 -65.18 14.94 -15.32
C LEU A 55 -64.14 15.44 -14.35
N LEU A 56 -64.54 16.08 -13.25
CA LEU A 56 -63.62 16.55 -12.20
C LEU A 56 -63.02 15.37 -11.43
N VAL A 57 -63.79 14.33 -11.11
CA VAL A 57 -63.29 13.10 -10.48
C VAL A 57 -62.36 12.35 -11.42
N ILE A 58 -62.71 12.19 -12.69
CA ILE A 58 -61.86 11.58 -13.69
C ILE A 58 -60.53 12.36 -13.84
N GLY A 59 -60.62 13.69 -13.90
CA GLY A 59 -59.42 14.56 -13.97
C GLY A 59 -58.53 14.42 -12.74
N LEU A 60 -59.12 14.27 -11.53
CA LEU A 60 -58.40 14.09 -10.29
C LEU A 60 -57.72 12.71 -10.22
N VAL A 61 -58.39 11.65 -10.70
CA VAL A 61 -57.81 10.31 -10.83
C VAL A 61 -56.67 10.28 -11.84
N ILE A 62 -56.88 10.88 -13.02
CA ILE A 62 -55.81 10.97 -14.04
C ILE A 62 -54.61 11.77 -13.51
N SER A 63 -54.87 12.90 -12.85
CA SER A 63 -53.81 13.70 -12.22
C SER A 63 -53.04 12.92 -11.14
N GLY A 64 -53.76 12.11 -10.35
CA GLY A 64 -53.18 11.23 -9.37
C GLY A 64 -52.30 10.13 -9.99
N ILE A 65 -52.77 9.53 -11.09
CA ILE A 65 -51.97 8.53 -11.84
C ILE A 65 -50.73 9.18 -12.46
N VAL A 66 -50.88 10.35 -13.09
CA VAL A 66 -49.72 11.08 -13.68
C VAL A 66 -48.74 11.49 -12.59
N ALA A 67 -49.21 11.98 -11.46
CA ALA A 67 -48.35 12.30 -10.31
C ALA A 67 -47.64 11.05 -9.77
N ALA A 68 -48.32 9.91 -9.67
CA ALA A 68 -47.75 8.66 -9.25
C ALA A 68 -46.68 8.18 -10.25
N ILE A 69 -46.94 8.28 -11.57
CA ILE A 69 -45.97 7.93 -12.62
C ILE A 69 -44.72 8.84 -12.54
N PHE A 70 -44.90 10.15 -12.34
CA PHE A 70 -43.80 11.09 -12.16
C PHE A 70 -42.97 10.77 -10.89
N ILE A 71 -43.65 10.44 -9.76
CA ILE A 71 -42.97 10.11 -8.51
C ILE A 71 -42.19 8.80 -8.64
N VAL A 72 -42.78 7.76 -9.25
CA VAL A 72 -42.14 6.47 -9.47
C VAL A 72 -40.98 6.63 -10.46
N GLY A 73 -41.19 7.32 -11.60
CA GLY A 73 -40.15 7.58 -12.55
C GLY A 73 -38.97 8.41 -11.97
N TYR A 74 -39.30 9.39 -11.10
CA TYR A 74 -38.27 10.17 -10.42
C TYR A 74 -37.42 9.30 -9.44
N VAL A 75 -38.06 8.35 -8.75
CA VAL A 75 -37.37 7.42 -7.86
C VAL A 75 -36.49 6.46 -8.66
N ASP A 76 -36.94 5.96 -9.83
CA ASP A 76 -36.16 5.13 -10.70
C ASP A 76 -34.94 5.88 -11.28
N GLU A 77 -35.09 7.16 -11.68
CA GLU A 77 -33.97 8.01 -12.11
C GLU A 77 -32.99 8.28 -10.97
N LEU A 78 -33.44 8.42 -9.72
CA LEU A 78 -32.58 8.59 -8.55
C LEU A 78 -31.77 7.33 -8.24
N LEU A 79 -32.31 6.14 -8.54
CA LEU A 79 -31.62 4.86 -8.35
C LEU A 79 -30.67 4.53 -9.51
N TYR A 80 -30.77 5.24 -10.64
CA TYR A 80 -29.93 5.00 -11.82
C TYR A 80 -28.51 5.54 -11.58
N TRP A 81 -27.50 4.70 -11.78
CA TRP A 81 -26.10 5.09 -11.83
C TRP A 81 -25.56 4.92 -13.24
N HIS A 82 -24.58 5.75 -13.61
CA HIS A 82 -23.90 5.62 -14.87
C HIS A 82 -22.81 4.54 -14.81
N GLY A 83 -22.70 3.74 -15.87
CA GLY A 83 -21.69 2.73 -16.01
C GLY A 83 -22.11 1.33 -15.56
N GLN A 84 -21.27 0.38 -15.82
CA GLN A 84 -21.42 -1.02 -15.41
C GLN A 84 -20.81 -1.24 -14.02
N ARG A 85 -21.32 -2.20 -13.26
CA ARG A 85 -20.68 -2.64 -12.02
C ARG A 85 -19.34 -3.28 -12.36
N MET A 86 -18.32 -2.95 -11.59
CA MET A 86 -16.97 -3.49 -11.77
C MET A 86 -16.97 -5.00 -11.48
N GLN A 87 -16.32 -5.79 -12.35
CA GLN A 87 -16.07 -7.21 -12.12
C GLN A 87 -14.68 -7.40 -11.50
N LEU A 88 -14.47 -8.54 -10.82
CA LEU A 88 -13.20 -8.82 -10.15
C LEU A 88 -12.04 -8.98 -11.12
N GLU A 89 -12.30 -9.60 -12.27
CA GLU A 89 -11.32 -9.79 -13.34
C GLU A 89 -10.75 -8.45 -13.82
N GLU A 90 -11.59 -7.43 -13.96
CA GLU A 90 -11.19 -6.09 -14.42
C GLU A 90 -10.27 -5.38 -13.42
N LEU A 91 -10.48 -5.64 -12.11
CA LEU A 91 -9.57 -5.20 -11.07
C LEU A 91 -8.21 -5.90 -11.18
N LEU A 92 -8.21 -7.22 -11.40
CA LEU A 92 -7.01 -8.05 -11.41
C LEU A 92 -6.18 -7.88 -12.68
N GLU A 93 -6.80 -7.61 -13.82
CA GLU A 93 -6.11 -7.24 -15.06
C GLU A 93 -5.30 -5.94 -14.92
N GLY A 94 -5.65 -5.09 -13.95
CA GLY A 94 -4.92 -3.87 -13.63
C GLY A 94 -5.07 -2.75 -14.66
N ASP A 95 -5.98 -2.90 -15.63
CA ASP A 95 -6.22 -1.90 -16.68
C ASP A 95 -6.75 -0.57 -16.13
N LEU A 96 -7.45 -0.62 -15.00
CA LEU A 96 -7.98 0.55 -14.30
C LEU A 96 -6.94 1.26 -13.43
N THR A 97 -5.85 0.56 -13.09
CA THR A 97 -4.78 1.12 -12.28
C THR A 97 -3.81 1.89 -13.17
N PRO A 98 -3.68 3.20 -13.03
CA PRO A 98 -2.72 3.95 -13.83
C PRO A 98 -1.30 3.56 -13.46
N ARG A 99 -0.47 3.30 -14.47
CA ARG A 99 0.95 3.06 -14.25
C ARG A 99 1.59 4.35 -13.74
N ARG A 100 2.32 4.25 -12.65
CA ARG A 100 3.23 5.32 -12.23
C ARG A 100 4.41 5.34 -13.19
N LEU A 101 4.85 6.53 -13.55
CA LEU A 101 5.98 6.70 -14.44
C LEU A 101 7.28 6.43 -13.67
N PRO A 102 7.99 5.33 -13.91
CA PRO A 102 9.34 5.16 -13.39
C PRO A 102 10.21 6.27 -13.98
N SER A 103 10.73 7.14 -13.13
CA SER A 103 11.50 8.29 -13.59
C SER A 103 12.52 8.72 -12.55
N SER A 104 13.66 9.27 -13.02
CA SER A 104 14.71 9.78 -12.15
C SER A 104 15.57 10.82 -12.86
N TRP A 105 16.11 11.76 -12.08
CA TRP A 105 17.18 12.63 -12.54
C TRP A 105 18.49 11.87 -12.59
N LEU A 106 19.09 11.78 -13.76
CA LEU A 106 20.42 11.21 -13.94
C LEU A 106 21.53 12.25 -13.71
N SER A 107 21.25 13.51 -14.09
CA SER A 107 22.12 14.67 -13.88
C SER A 107 21.25 15.94 -13.78
N SER A 108 21.86 17.10 -13.57
CA SER A 108 21.15 18.39 -13.62
C SER A 108 20.48 18.69 -14.96
N LYS A 109 20.85 18.00 -16.04
CA LYS A 109 20.38 18.23 -17.40
C LYS A 109 19.51 17.11 -17.97
N HIS A 110 19.66 15.90 -17.48
CA HIS A 110 19.04 14.71 -18.05
C HIS A 110 18.02 14.08 -17.07
N PHE A 111 16.80 14.03 -17.51
CA PHE A 111 15.71 13.34 -16.82
C PHE A 111 15.28 12.12 -17.62
N VAL A 112 15.41 10.93 -17.01
CA VAL A 112 15.05 9.65 -17.61
C VAL A 112 13.66 9.24 -17.17
N PHE A 113 12.82 8.80 -18.09
CA PHE A 113 11.46 8.36 -17.82
C PHE A 113 10.97 7.34 -18.85
N GLN A 114 9.97 6.57 -18.49
CA GLN A 114 9.28 5.69 -19.43
C GLN A 114 8.12 6.44 -20.09
N SER A 115 8.13 6.54 -21.42
CA SER A 115 7.07 7.18 -22.21
C SER A 115 5.78 6.34 -22.26
N ASP A 116 4.67 6.94 -22.72
CA ASP A 116 3.36 6.28 -22.82
C ASP A 116 3.39 5.03 -23.73
N ASP A 117 4.25 5.01 -24.75
CA ASP A 117 4.46 3.85 -25.62
C ASP A 117 5.27 2.72 -24.95
N GLY A 118 5.74 2.94 -23.71
CA GLY A 118 6.57 2.03 -22.95
C GLY A 118 8.07 2.10 -23.25
N SER A 119 8.51 3.01 -24.14
CA SER A 119 9.93 3.23 -24.43
C SER A 119 10.63 3.99 -23.30
N LEU A 120 11.90 3.72 -23.09
CA LEU A 120 12.75 4.49 -22.17
C LEU A 120 13.27 5.73 -22.88
N SER A 121 12.92 6.90 -22.37
CA SER A 121 13.20 8.21 -22.98
C SER A 121 13.99 9.11 -22.04
N ILE A 122 14.74 10.04 -22.61
CA ILE A 122 15.49 11.07 -21.91
C ILE A 122 14.94 12.43 -22.34
N LEU A 123 14.70 13.27 -21.36
CA LEU A 123 14.46 14.68 -21.54
C LEU A 123 15.74 15.46 -21.24
N ASP A 124 16.22 16.21 -22.22
CA ASP A 124 17.40 17.09 -22.10
C ASP A 124 16.96 18.52 -21.89
N THR A 125 17.19 19.04 -20.66
CA THR A 125 16.82 20.42 -20.30
C THR A 125 17.66 21.47 -20.98
N SER A 126 18.88 21.14 -21.45
CA SER A 126 19.77 22.05 -22.15
C SER A 126 19.40 22.24 -23.61
N LYS A 127 18.66 21.27 -24.20
CA LYS A 127 18.22 21.30 -25.61
C LYS A 127 16.71 21.62 -25.73
N ASN A 128 16.27 22.67 -25.09
CA ASN A 128 14.89 23.12 -25.17
C ASN A 128 13.87 22.04 -24.80
N PHE A 129 14.16 21.25 -23.73
CA PHE A 129 13.32 20.15 -23.26
C PHE A 129 13.01 19.10 -24.34
N SER A 130 13.99 18.83 -25.21
CA SER A 130 13.85 17.78 -26.22
C SER A 130 13.79 16.41 -25.59
N VAL A 131 12.88 15.55 -26.09
CA VAL A 131 12.77 14.15 -25.65
C VAL A 131 13.37 13.28 -26.75
N THR A 132 14.28 12.38 -26.35
CA THR A 132 14.90 11.39 -27.22
C THR A 132 14.68 10.00 -26.65
N VAL A 133 14.35 9.03 -27.51
CA VAL A 133 14.21 7.63 -27.10
C VAL A 133 15.60 7.04 -26.92
N LEU A 134 15.87 6.50 -25.74
CA LEU A 134 17.11 5.80 -25.40
C LEU A 134 16.99 4.31 -25.75
N VAL A 135 15.88 3.68 -25.37
CA VAL A 135 15.60 2.26 -25.63
C VAL A 135 14.15 2.10 -26.06
N THR A 136 13.93 1.39 -27.16
CA THR A 136 12.59 1.14 -27.66
C THR A 136 11.80 0.14 -26.80
N ASN A 137 10.49 0.25 -26.78
CA ASN A 137 9.62 -0.68 -26.06
C ASN A 137 9.76 -2.14 -26.59
N ASN A 138 10.07 -2.31 -27.86
CA ASN A 138 10.29 -3.65 -28.43
C ASN A 138 11.50 -4.33 -27.79
N THR A 139 12.60 -3.61 -27.60
CA THR A 139 13.80 -4.09 -26.94
C THR A 139 13.53 -4.50 -25.48
N LEU A 140 12.77 -3.66 -24.75
CA LEU A 140 12.38 -3.95 -23.37
C LEU A 140 11.46 -5.18 -23.25
N ARG A 141 10.53 -5.34 -24.19
CA ARG A 141 9.61 -6.49 -24.21
C ARG A 141 10.28 -7.80 -24.59
N GLN A 142 11.24 -7.80 -25.52
CA GLN A 142 11.98 -9.00 -25.94
C GLN A 142 12.64 -9.72 -24.77
N LEU A 143 13.22 -8.97 -23.83
CA LEU A 143 13.84 -9.51 -22.63
C LEU A 143 12.88 -9.58 -21.43
N ASN A 144 11.64 -9.11 -21.57
CA ASN A 144 10.69 -8.93 -20.45
C ASN A 144 11.35 -8.16 -19.30
N VAL A 145 11.94 -6.99 -19.62
CA VAL A 145 12.64 -6.15 -18.65
C VAL A 145 11.70 -5.69 -17.56
N LYS A 146 12.11 -5.92 -16.29
CA LYS A 146 11.34 -5.52 -15.10
C LYS A 146 11.94 -4.31 -14.38
N GLY A 147 13.23 -4.07 -14.54
CA GLY A 147 13.95 -2.93 -13.99
C GLY A 147 15.12 -2.51 -14.89
N TYR A 148 15.51 -1.26 -14.77
CA TYR A 148 16.63 -0.72 -15.53
C TYR A 148 17.41 0.31 -14.73
N GLN A 149 18.69 0.49 -15.08
CA GLN A 149 19.56 1.52 -14.53
C GLN A 149 20.49 2.06 -15.65
N CYS A 150 20.45 3.36 -15.89
CA CYS A 150 21.31 4.00 -16.88
C CYS A 150 22.69 4.32 -16.30
N SER A 151 23.75 4.18 -17.11
CA SER A 151 25.04 4.75 -16.78
C SER A 151 24.99 6.28 -16.85
N LYS A 152 25.82 6.98 -16.06
CA LYS A 152 25.79 8.46 -15.98
C LYS A 152 26.11 9.14 -17.32
N ASP A 153 26.93 8.51 -18.14
CA ASP A 153 27.30 8.98 -19.48
C ASP A 153 26.28 8.61 -20.57
N LEU A 154 25.21 7.89 -20.21
CA LEU A 154 24.16 7.40 -21.11
C LEU A 154 24.64 6.44 -22.21
N SER A 155 25.85 5.91 -22.09
CA SER A 155 26.41 4.95 -23.06
C SER A 155 25.78 3.57 -22.89
N TYR A 156 25.39 3.20 -21.68
CA TYR A 156 24.88 1.88 -21.34
C TYR A 156 23.61 1.94 -20.50
N VAL A 157 22.77 0.92 -20.66
CA VAL A 157 21.60 0.67 -19.79
C VAL A 157 21.68 -0.76 -19.26
N LEU A 158 21.67 -0.90 -17.95
CA LEU A 158 21.63 -2.19 -17.27
C LEU A 158 20.18 -2.64 -17.13
N PHE A 159 19.80 -3.77 -17.68
CA PHE A 159 18.48 -4.38 -17.60
C PHE A 159 18.44 -5.51 -16.59
N GLN A 160 17.35 -5.57 -15.86
CA GLN A 160 16.97 -6.66 -14.97
C GLN A 160 15.80 -7.44 -15.56
N HIS A 161 15.95 -8.75 -15.71
CA HIS A 161 14.89 -9.59 -16.27
C HIS A 161 14.91 -11.00 -15.66
N ASN A 162 13.84 -11.77 -15.88
CA ASN A 162 13.69 -13.12 -15.33
C ASN A 162 13.89 -13.17 -13.80
N LEU A 163 13.19 -12.24 -13.10
CA LEU A 163 13.28 -12.10 -11.66
C LEU A 163 12.69 -13.32 -10.95
N LYS A 164 13.37 -13.73 -9.88
CA LYS A 164 12.85 -14.68 -8.90
C LYS A 164 12.92 -14.03 -7.52
N SER A 165 11.79 -13.79 -6.91
CA SER A 165 11.72 -13.24 -5.56
C SER A 165 12.46 -14.13 -4.57
N VAL A 166 13.18 -13.52 -3.64
CA VAL A 166 13.84 -14.17 -2.50
C VAL A 166 13.11 -13.76 -1.24
N PHE A 167 13.05 -12.45 -0.96
CA PHE A 167 12.29 -11.84 0.11
C PHE A 167 11.46 -10.68 -0.47
N ARG A 168 10.85 -9.89 0.40
CA ARG A 168 9.98 -8.79 -0.02
C ARG A 168 10.69 -7.74 -0.88
N GLN A 169 11.93 -7.39 -0.52
CA GLN A 169 12.71 -6.35 -1.21
C GLN A 169 13.77 -6.93 -2.16
N SER A 170 14.10 -8.20 -2.05
CA SER A 170 15.18 -8.82 -2.80
C SER A 170 14.71 -9.90 -3.76
N PHE A 171 15.46 -10.02 -4.84
CA PHE A 171 15.25 -11.02 -5.89
C PHE A 171 16.59 -11.44 -6.46
N THR A 172 16.61 -12.60 -7.10
CA THR A 172 17.69 -12.97 -8.01
C THR A 172 17.22 -12.79 -9.45
N ALA A 173 18.07 -12.24 -10.32
CA ALA A 173 17.71 -11.90 -11.69
C ALA A 173 18.83 -12.22 -12.68
N HIS A 174 18.50 -12.28 -13.96
CA HIS A 174 19.45 -12.15 -15.02
C HIS A 174 19.66 -10.68 -15.34
N TYR A 175 20.89 -10.30 -15.60
CA TYR A 175 21.26 -8.94 -15.95
C TYR A 175 21.85 -8.89 -17.35
N THR A 176 21.47 -7.88 -18.11
CA THR A 176 21.98 -7.63 -19.46
C THR A 176 22.29 -6.16 -19.62
N ILE A 177 23.46 -5.83 -20.09
CA ILE A 177 23.87 -4.46 -20.43
C ILE A 177 23.53 -4.21 -21.89
N TYR A 178 22.85 -3.13 -22.13
CA TYR A 178 22.54 -2.64 -23.47
C TYR A 178 23.48 -1.50 -23.84
N ASP A 179 24.29 -1.69 -24.90
CA ASP A 179 25.13 -0.63 -25.51
C ASP A 179 24.24 0.21 -26.43
N VAL A 180 23.94 1.43 -25.99
CA VAL A 180 23.05 2.35 -26.70
C VAL A 180 23.59 2.72 -28.08
N SER A 181 24.92 2.85 -28.21
CA SER A 181 25.58 3.28 -29.44
C SER A 181 25.61 2.19 -30.52
N LYS A 182 25.71 0.94 -30.11
CA LYS A 182 25.84 -0.23 -31.00
C LYS A 182 24.60 -1.06 -31.15
N ASP A 183 23.51 -0.73 -30.39
CA ASP A 183 22.30 -1.55 -30.31
C ASP A 183 22.64 -3.03 -30.01
N HIS A 184 23.50 -3.23 -28.99
CA HIS A 184 24.03 -4.55 -28.68
C HIS A 184 23.78 -4.94 -27.22
N HIS A 185 23.43 -6.22 -26.99
CA HIS A 185 23.15 -6.79 -25.68
C HIS A 185 24.34 -7.58 -25.16
N ILE A 186 24.84 -7.23 -23.97
CA ILE A 186 25.96 -7.89 -23.30
C ILE A 186 25.40 -8.54 -22.02
N PRO A 187 25.22 -9.88 -21.97
CA PRO A 187 24.78 -10.54 -20.75
C PRO A 187 25.84 -10.48 -19.65
N VAL A 188 25.46 -10.12 -18.43
CA VAL A 188 26.37 -10.12 -17.27
C VAL A 188 26.51 -11.56 -16.76
N ARG A 189 27.73 -12.12 -16.88
CA ARG A 189 28.10 -13.45 -16.40
C ARG A 189 29.36 -13.35 -15.60
N LEU A 190 29.48 -14.12 -14.51
CA LEU A 190 30.72 -14.20 -13.76
C LEU A 190 31.71 -15.20 -14.43
N GLU A 191 33.02 -14.89 -14.39
CA GLU A 191 34.07 -15.76 -14.92
C GLU A 191 34.07 -17.15 -14.25
N ALA A 192 33.75 -17.21 -12.96
CA ALA A 192 33.68 -18.43 -12.16
C ALA A 192 32.50 -19.34 -12.46
N SER A 193 31.57 -18.92 -13.34
CA SER A 193 30.33 -19.60 -13.61
C SER A 193 30.42 -20.70 -14.69
N PRO A 194 29.72 -21.84 -14.55
CA PRO A 194 29.68 -22.84 -15.61
C PRO A 194 29.05 -22.28 -16.89
N LYS A 195 29.73 -22.42 -18.03
CA LYS A 195 29.38 -21.81 -19.33
C LYS A 195 28.00 -22.23 -19.91
N ALA A 196 27.29 -23.16 -19.28
CA ALA A 196 26.12 -23.81 -19.88
C ALA A 196 24.78 -23.06 -19.69
N GLN A 197 24.59 -22.29 -18.62
CA GLN A 197 23.38 -21.47 -18.38
C GLN A 197 23.72 -20.13 -17.72
N PRO A 198 23.00 -19.03 -18.03
CA PRO A 198 23.19 -17.78 -17.32
C PRO A 198 22.76 -17.96 -15.85
N GLU A 199 23.65 -17.56 -14.93
CA GLU A 199 23.32 -17.57 -13.51
C GLU A 199 22.45 -16.38 -13.14
N ARG A 200 21.64 -16.56 -12.10
CA ARG A 200 20.91 -15.45 -11.48
C ARG A 200 21.81 -14.80 -10.46
N LEU A 201 21.98 -13.49 -10.58
CA LEU A 201 22.76 -12.67 -9.67
C LEU A 201 21.83 -12.04 -8.64
N GLN A 202 22.35 -11.80 -7.44
CA GLN A 202 21.58 -11.19 -6.34
C GLN A 202 21.43 -9.69 -6.54
N TYR A 203 22.47 -8.99 -6.96
CA TYR A 203 22.44 -7.56 -7.23
C TYR A 203 23.51 -7.17 -8.25
N VAL A 204 23.22 -6.21 -9.12
CA VAL A 204 24.21 -5.59 -10.03
C VAL A 204 23.91 -4.11 -10.14
N THR A 205 24.94 -3.27 -10.03
CA THR A 205 24.80 -1.81 -10.13
C THR A 205 26.06 -1.19 -10.74
N TRP A 206 25.95 0.04 -11.20
CA TRP A 206 27.09 0.85 -11.62
C TRP A 206 27.91 1.33 -10.42
N LEU A 207 29.22 1.40 -10.57
CA LEU A 207 30.13 1.91 -9.56
C LEU A 207 30.29 3.43 -9.69
N GLY A 208 29.64 4.20 -8.83
CA GLY A 208 29.67 5.66 -8.87
C GLY A 208 29.26 6.23 -10.22
N ASP A 209 29.99 7.24 -10.68
CA ASP A 209 29.77 7.88 -11.98
C ASP A 209 30.55 7.20 -13.13
N THR A 210 31.07 6.00 -12.88
CA THR A 210 31.88 5.21 -13.86
C THR A 210 30.97 4.23 -14.62
N THR A 211 31.53 3.55 -15.62
CA THR A 211 30.92 2.41 -16.32
C THR A 211 31.40 1.04 -15.77
N SER A 212 32.04 1.04 -14.63
CA SER A 212 32.43 -0.18 -13.92
C SER A 212 31.21 -0.75 -13.18
N LEU A 213 31.19 -2.03 -12.88
CA LEU A 213 30.08 -2.73 -12.25
C LEU A 213 30.46 -3.30 -10.89
N LEU A 214 29.55 -3.23 -9.97
CA LEU A 214 29.50 -4.04 -8.76
C LEU A 214 28.48 -5.16 -8.95
N ILE A 215 28.88 -6.37 -8.63
CA ILE A 215 28.07 -7.59 -8.78
C ILE A 215 28.05 -8.29 -7.43
N VAL A 216 26.87 -8.67 -6.96
CA VAL A 216 26.73 -9.50 -5.75
C VAL A 216 26.26 -10.90 -6.17
N PHE A 217 27.05 -11.89 -5.79
CA PHE A 217 26.79 -13.29 -6.06
C PHE A 217 27.28 -14.17 -4.91
N ASN A 218 26.45 -15.14 -4.50
CA ASN A 218 26.72 -16.01 -3.35
C ASN A 218 27.10 -15.23 -2.08
N ASN A 219 26.43 -14.09 -1.84
CA ASN A 219 26.64 -13.20 -0.70
C ASN A 219 28.02 -12.50 -0.67
N ASP A 220 28.74 -12.48 -1.79
CA ASP A 220 29.99 -11.73 -1.93
C ASP A 220 29.96 -10.71 -3.06
N ILE A 221 30.73 -9.65 -2.89
CA ILE A 221 30.85 -8.53 -3.81
C ILE A 221 31.98 -8.77 -4.78
N TYR A 222 31.72 -8.53 -6.06
CA TYR A 222 32.68 -8.58 -7.17
C TYR A 222 32.71 -7.25 -7.90
N HIS A 223 33.83 -6.86 -8.40
CA HIS A 223 34.04 -5.69 -9.25
C HIS A 223 34.40 -6.11 -10.67
N ARG A 224 33.81 -5.49 -11.67
CA ARG A 224 34.10 -5.58 -13.10
C ARG A 224 34.45 -4.20 -13.64
N LYS A 225 35.62 -4.08 -14.25
CA LYS A 225 36.16 -2.79 -14.69
C LYS A 225 35.38 -2.14 -15.83
N SER A 226 34.77 -2.92 -16.71
CA SER A 226 34.07 -2.43 -17.91
C SER A 226 32.96 -3.40 -18.29
N PRO A 227 31.86 -2.94 -18.94
CA PRO A 227 30.81 -3.80 -19.46
C PRO A 227 31.29 -4.91 -20.41
N THR A 228 32.36 -4.66 -21.14
CA THR A 228 32.95 -5.59 -22.11
C THR A 228 34.05 -6.48 -21.54
N ASP A 229 34.45 -6.23 -20.30
CA ASP A 229 35.42 -7.05 -19.61
C ASP A 229 34.77 -8.33 -19.06
N GLU A 230 35.41 -9.48 -19.26
CA GLU A 230 34.95 -10.77 -18.74
C GLU A 230 35.64 -11.14 -17.42
N SER A 231 36.62 -10.35 -16.97
CA SER A 231 37.36 -10.60 -15.73
C SER A 231 36.66 -9.91 -14.53
N ASP A 232 36.47 -10.67 -13.48
CA ASP A 232 35.85 -10.20 -12.24
C ASP A 232 36.85 -10.28 -11.08
N THR A 233 36.95 -9.21 -10.30
CA THR A 233 37.78 -9.22 -9.08
C THR A 233 36.85 -9.32 -7.86
N ARG A 234 37.06 -10.38 -7.06
CA ARG A 234 36.29 -10.57 -5.82
C ARG A 234 36.80 -9.61 -4.74
N ILE A 235 35.87 -8.81 -4.18
CA ILE A 235 36.16 -7.85 -3.11
C ILE A 235 35.97 -8.50 -1.73
N THR A 236 34.92 -9.28 -1.51
CA THR A 236 34.64 -9.91 -0.22
C THR A 236 34.75 -11.42 -0.32
N PHE A 237 35.13 -12.10 0.79
CA PHE A 237 35.41 -13.54 0.83
C PHE A 237 34.69 -14.27 1.97
N THR A 238 33.87 -13.60 2.71
CA THR A 238 33.21 -14.11 3.92
C THR A 238 31.79 -14.56 3.67
N GLY A 239 31.26 -14.32 2.48
CA GLY A 239 29.88 -14.66 2.12
C GLY A 239 29.54 -16.12 2.33
N GLN A 240 28.47 -16.40 3.06
CA GLN A 240 27.93 -17.74 3.28
C GLN A 240 26.41 -17.68 3.08
N PRO A 241 25.86 -18.55 2.22
CA PRO A 241 24.41 -18.60 2.01
C PRO A 241 23.67 -18.72 3.33
N ASP A 242 22.62 -17.93 3.48
CA ASP A 242 21.71 -17.87 4.65
C ASP A 242 22.38 -17.53 6.01
N ILE A 243 23.68 -17.13 6.02
CA ILE A 243 24.41 -16.85 7.26
C ILE A 243 25.16 -15.51 7.21
N ILE A 244 25.99 -15.27 6.18
CA ILE A 244 26.78 -14.03 6.07
C ILE A 244 26.49 -13.38 4.74
N TYR A 245 26.11 -12.12 4.80
CA TYR A 245 25.75 -11.32 3.64
C TYR A 245 26.65 -10.10 3.54
N ASN A 246 27.27 -9.88 2.39
CA ASN A 246 28.10 -8.71 2.09
C ASN A 246 27.46 -7.86 1.01
N GLY A 247 27.19 -6.58 1.30
CA GLY A 247 26.63 -5.63 0.36
C GLY A 247 25.15 -5.80 0.03
N ILE A 248 24.51 -6.83 0.56
CA ILE A 248 23.06 -7.05 0.55
C ILE A 248 22.59 -7.35 1.97
N PRO A 249 21.42 -6.87 2.38
CA PRO A 249 20.92 -7.11 3.73
C PRO A 249 20.38 -8.54 3.90
N ASP A 250 20.40 -9.03 5.15
CA ASP A 250 19.66 -10.21 5.59
C ASP A 250 18.15 -9.95 5.59
N TRP A 251 17.37 -10.95 5.95
CA TRP A 251 15.92 -10.85 5.97
C TRP A 251 15.39 -9.73 6.88
N LEU A 252 15.90 -9.59 8.12
CA LEU A 252 15.42 -8.58 9.08
C LEU A 252 15.70 -7.16 8.61
N TYR A 253 16.92 -6.93 8.12
CA TYR A 253 17.33 -5.60 7.67
C TYR A 253 16.54 -5.13 6.44
N GLN A 254 16.24 -6.01 5.51
CA GLN A 254 15.43 -5.62 4.36
C GLN A 254 13.94 -5.47 4.68
N GLU A 255 13.40 -6.19 5.68
CA GLU A 255 11.98 -6.06 6.04
C GLU A 255 11.69 -4.79 6.86
N ASP A 256 12.50 -4.49 7.88
CA ASP A 256 12.14 -3.48 8.88
C ASP A 256 13.20 -2.40 9.15
N ILE A 257 14.45 -2.54 8.69
CA ILE A 257 15.53 -1.59 9.01
C ILE A 257 15.92 -0.76 7.79
N LEU A 258 16.62 -1.35 6.80
CA LEU A 258 17.05 -0.64 5.59
C LEU A 258 15.95 -0.50 4.55
N GLN A 259 15.04 -1.47 4.51
CA GLN A 259 13.94 -1.55 3.54
C GLN A 259 14.44 -1.40 2.08
N SER A 260 15.60 -1.97 1.80
CA SER A 260 16.34 -1.91 0.55
C SER A 260 16.83 -3.28 0.14
N PRO A 261 16.98 -3.58 -1.16
CA PRO A 261 17.63 -4.80 -1.64
C PRO A 261 19.17 -4.74 -1.52
N GLU A 262 19.73 -3.57 -1.23
CA GLU A 262 21.17 -3.32 -1.21
C GLU A 262 21.63 -2.73 0.12
N ALA A 263 22.87 -3.02 0.48
CA ALA A 263 23.59 -2.45 1.62
C ALA A 263 25.04 -2.11 1.21
N LEU A 264 25.18 -1.48 0.04
CA LEU A 264 26.43 -1.00 -0.53
C LEU A 264 26.25 0.39 -1.13
N TRP A 265 27.26 1.24 -1.00
CA TRP A 265 27.25 2.63 -1.44
C TRP A 265 28.61 2.96 -2.05
N SER A 266 28.65 3.26 -3.33
CA SER A 266 29.87 3.65 -4.03
C SER A 266 30.17 5.13 -3.88
N SER A 267 31.43 5.51 -3.79
CA SER A 267 31.87 6.90 -3.93
C SER A 267 31.54 7.44 -5.33
N TYR A 268 31.41 8.74 -5.48
CA TYR A 268 31.05 9.36 -6.77
C TYR A 268 32.08 9.07 -7.87
N ASP A 269 33.38 9.08 -7.54
CA ASP A 269 34.46 8.77 -8.48
C ASP A 269 34.72 7.27 -8.68
N GLY A 270 34.01 6.41 -7.93
CA GLY A 270 34.18 4.96 -8.00
C GLY A 270 35.51 4.44 -7.42
N THR A 271 36.21 5.24 -6.59
CA THR A 271 37.50 4.80 -5.98
C THR A 271 37.30 4.05 -4.68
N HIS A 272 36.18 4.29 -3.98
CA HIS A 272 35.85 3.69 -2.69
C HIS A 272 34.49 3.03 -2.71
N LEU A 273 34.38 1.95 -1.97
CA LEU A 273 33.11 1.26 -1.71
C LEU A 273 32.86 1.19 -0.22
N LEU A 274 31.68 1.68 0.20
CA LEU A 274 31.12 1.48 1.53
C LEU A 274 30.13 0.31 1.44
N TYR A 275 30.24 -0.69 2.32
CA TYR A 275 29.32 -1.81 2.35
C TYR A 275 29.10 -2.35 3.77
N ALA A 276 27.92 -2.91 4.02
CA ALA A 276 27.61 -3.59 5.27
C ALA A 276 27.76 -5.12 5.11
N THR A 277 28.25 -5.75 6.18
CA THR A 277 28.28 -7.20 6.37
C THR A 277 27.31 -7.56 7.50
N PHE A 278 26.37 -8.45 7.22
CA PHE A 278 25.41 -8.96 8.20
C PHE A 278 25.77 -10.40 8.53
N ASN A 279 25.70 -10.74 9.81
CA ASN A 279 26.02 -12.09 10.28
C ASN A 279 24.89 -12.64 11.15
N ASP A 280 24.19 -13.62 10.62
CA ASP A 280 23.01 -14.28 11.21
C ASP A 280 23.38 -15.58 11.95
N SER A 281 24.65 -15.88 12.14
CA SER A 281 25.09 -17.16 12.73
C SER A 281 24.43 -17.48 14.08
N GLN A 282 24.09 -16.45 14.86
CA GLN A 282 23.44 -16.57 16.17
C GLN A 282 21.90 -16.48 16.10
N VAL A 283 21.33 -16.10 14.96
CA VAL A 283 19.90 -15.93 14.77
C VAL A 283 19.21 -17.30 14.68
N GLY A 284 18.08 -17.43 15.41
CA GLY A 284 17.27 -18.64 15.37
C GLY A 284 16.71 -18.97 14.00
N THR A 285 16.52 -20.25 13.69
CA THR A 285 16.03 -20.71 12.40
C THR A 285 14.58 -21.14 12.48
N MET A 286 13.78 -20.64 11.54
CA MET A 286 12.41 -21.09 11.28
C MET A 286 12.44 -22.06 10.10
N ASN A 287 11.72 -23.19 10.22
CA ASN A 287 11.56 -24.18 9.18
C ASN A 287 10.12 -24.18 8.68
N PHE A 288 9.92 -24.23 7.38
CA PHE A 288 8.60 -24.31 6.77
C PHE A 288 8.58 -25.28 5.58
N PRO A 289 7.44 -25.97 5.34
CA PRO A 289 7.31 -26.93 4.23
C PRO A 289 7.18 -26.19 2.90
N TRP A 290 7.80 -26.74 1.85
CA TRP A 290 7.70 -26.27 0.49
C TRP A 290 7.23 -27.41 -0.43
N PHE A 291 6.04 -27.27 -1.01
CA PHE A 291 5.35 -28.37 -1.72
C PHE A 291 5.65 -28.40 -3.21
N GLN A 292 6.19 -27.33 -3.79
CA GLN A 292 6.55 -27.19 -5.22
C GLN A 292 5.37 -27.25 -6.19
N PHE A 293 4.15 -26.90 -5.75
CA PHE A 293 2.98 -26.89 -6.64
C PHE A 293 3.09 -25.85 -7.76
N ASN A 294 3.82 -24.77 -7.57
CA ASN A 294 4.03 -23.69 -8.55
C ASN A 294 5.24 -23.92 -9.47
N ALA A 295 5.94 -25.07 -9.39
CA ALA A 295 6.94 -25.43 -10.36
C ALA A 295 6.25 -25.75 -11.70
N GLY A 296 6.05 -24.72 -12.51
CA GLY A 296 5.31 -24.74 -13.75
C GLY A 296 5.47 -25.99 -14.57
N SER A 297 4.35 -26.53 -14.97
CA SER A 297 4.13 -27.61 -15.91
C SER A 297 4.52 -29.02 -15.48
N VAL A 298 3.55 -29.71 -14.97
CA VAL A 298 3.40 -31.17 -15.16
C VAL A 298 3.26 -31.57 -16.65
N LEU A 299 3.19 -30.58 -17.55
CA LEU A 299 3.12 -30.74 -19.02
C LEU A 299 4.32 -30.10 -19.71
N GLY A 300 5.55 -30.55 -19.37
CA GLY A 300 6.68 -30.36 -20.26
C GLY A 300 6.46 -31.15 -21.54
N SER A 301 6.57 -30.47 -22.68
CA SER A 301 6.66 -31.10 -24.00
C SER A 301 7.77 -32.13 -24.07
N ALA A 302 7.48 -33.36 -23.82
CA ALA A 302 8.18 -34.61 -24.09
C ALA A 302 8.06 -35.60 -22.91
N GLY A 303 6.91 -36.17 -22.66
CA GLY A 303 6.75 -37.49 -22.12
C GLY A 303 7.48 -37.94 -20.83
N ALA A 304 8.21 -37.09 -20.16
CA ALA A 304 8.85 -37.41 -18.91
C ALA A 304 8.05 -36.81 -17.76
N TYR A 305 7.22 -37.60 -17.12
CA TYR A 305 6.70 -37.31 -15.80
C TYR A 305 7.90 -37.15 -14.84
N GLN A 306 8.35 -35.90 -14.60
CA GLN A 306 9.14 -35.65 -13.40
C GLN A 306 8.22 -35.85 -12.23
N ARG A 307 8.42 -36.96 -11.52
CA ARG A 307 7.72 -37.25 -10.28
C ARG A 307 7.96 -36.03 -9.34
N ALA A 308 6.89 -35.38 -8.96
CA ALA A 308 6.92 -34.49 -7.81
C ALA A 308 7.57 -35.23 -6.63
N PRO A 309 8.40 -34.59 -5.81
CA PRO A 309 8.98 -35.25 -4.65
C PRO A 309 7.88 -35.85 -3.80
N SER A 310 8.12 -37.03 -3.23
CA SER A 310 7.11 -37.78 -2.47
C SER A 310 6.66 -37.06 -1.20
N PHE A 311 7.46 -36.11 -0.73
CA PHE A 311 7.22 -35.31 0.47
C PHE A 311 7.64 -33.86 0.21
N PRO A 312 7.05 -32.85 0.92
CA PRO A 312 7.50 -31.48 0.82
C PRO A 312 8.95 -31.36 1.27
N SER A 313 9.70 -30.48 0.59
CA SER A 313 11.03 -30.10 1.06
C SER A 313 10.89 -29.14 2.24
N SER A 314 11.86 -29.12 3.15
CA SER A 314 11.94 -28.11 4.21
C SER A 314 12.83 -26.96 3.74
N ARG A 315 12.33 -25.75 3.89
CA ARG A 315 13.12 -24.51 3.72
C ARG A 315 13.35 -23.88 5.09
N THR A 316 14.45 -23.17 5.21
CA THR A 316 14.87 -22.53 6.45
C THR A 316 14.97 -21.01 6.24
N LEU A 317 14.62 -20.25 7.26
CA LEU A 317 14.85 -18.81 7.33
C LEU A 317 15.41 -18.48 8.71
N ARG A 318 16.43 -17.63 8.78
CA ARG A 318 16.88 -17.04 10.03
C ARG A 318 15.95 -15.90 10.40
N TYR A 319 15.20 -16.12 11.48
CA TYR A 319 14.10 -15.23 11.87
C TYR A 319 14.27 -14.83 13.35
N PRO A 320 14.74 -13.61 13.63
CA PRO A 320 14.89 -13.16 15.01
C PRO A 320 13.55 -12.76 15.62
N THR A 321 13.22 -13.36 16.75
CA THR A 321 12.03 -13.03 17.55
C THR A 321 12.39 -12.17 18.78
N PRO A 322 11.45 -11.49 19.43
CA PRO A 322 11.72 -10.63 20.56
C PRO A 322 12.49 -11.35 21.69
N GLY A 323 13.54 -10.70 22.18
CA GLY A 323 14.41 -11.23 23.24
C GLY A 323 15.44 -12.27 22.78
N THR A 324 15.44 -12.68 21.49
CA THR A 324 16.46 -13.60 20.93
C THR A 324 17.60 -12.83 20.27
N PRO A 325 18.74 -13.47 19.94
CA PRO A 325 19.82 -12.83 19.21
C PRO A 325 19.35 -12.26 17.88
N ILE A 326 19.81 -11.04 17.58
CA ILE A 326 19.56 -10.34 16.31
C ILE A 326 20.79 -10.44 15.40
N PRO A 327 20.67 -10.19 14.07
CA PRO A 327 21.79 -10.09 13.17
C PRO A 327 22.83 -9.08 13.65
N SER A 328 24.10 -9.46 13.65
CA SER A 328 25.17 -8.50 13.92
C SER A 328 25.60 -7.83 12.62
N VAL A 329 25.87 -6.53 12.67
CA VAL A 329 26.23 -5.72 11.51
C VAL A 329 27.62 -5.11 11.67
N GLN A 330 28.41 -5.13 10.59
CA GLN A 330 29.69 -4.44 10.46
C GLN A 330 29.66 -3.58 9.19
N LEU A 331 30.19 -2.37 9.27
CA LEU A 331 30.28 -1.46 8.15
C LEU A 331 31.74 -1.27 7.74
N TRP A 332 32.01 -1.44 6.47
CA TRP A 332 33.38 -1.43 5.91
C TRP A 332 33.50 -0.38 4.81
N ILE A 333 34.65 0.28 4.76
CA ILE A 333 35.09 1.08 3.64
C ILE A 333 36.29 0.35 3.00
N VAL A 334 36.21 0.15 1.69
CA VAL A 334 37.32 -0.45 0.94
C VAL A 334 37.78 0.51 -0.16
N ASP A 335 39.11 0.73 -0.25
CA ASP A 335 39.72 1.43 -1.37
C ASP A 335 39.90 0.43 -2.52
N ILE A 336 39.19 0.69 -3.61
CA ILE A 336 39.19 -0.11 -4.84
C ILE A 336 39.93 0.57 -6.01
N SER A 337 40.61 1.71 -5.76
CA SER A 337 41.42 2.40 -6.76
C SER A 337 42.53 1.52 -7.28
N ASN A 338 43.07 0.67 -6.42
CA ASN A 338 44.04 -0.35 -6.78
C ASN A 338 43.52 -1.76 -6.44
N ILE A 339 42.86 -2.39 -7.40
CA ILE A 339 42.21 -3.70 -7.27
C ILE A 339 43.19 -4.83 -6.88
N THR A 340 44.49 -4.67 -7.13
CA THR A 340 45.48 -5.68 -6.76
C THR A 340 45.92 -5.63 -5.30
N SER A 341 45.62 -4.53 -4.60
CA SER A 341 45.92 -4.32 -3.19
C SER A 341 44.77 -3.54 -2.51
N LEU A 342 43.74 -4.28 -2.11
CA LEU A 342 42.57 -3.71 -1.47
C LEU A 342 42.89 -3.34 -0.01
N GLU A 343 42.53 -2.10 0.39
CA GLU A 343 42.63 -1.64 1.78
C GLU A 343 41.24 -1.54 2.41
N TYR A 344 41.06 -2.22 3.56
CA TYR A 344 39.77 -2.28 4.27
C TYR A 344 39.83 -1.51 5.57
N HIS A 345 38.85 -0.67 5.80
CA HIS A 345 38.69 0.08 7.04
C HIS A 345 37.35 -0.27 7.68
N LEU A 346 37.37 -0.75 8.93
CA LEU A 346 36.15 -0.98 9.70
C LEU A 346 35.65 0.33 10.31
N VAL A 347 34.44 0.71 10.00
CA VAL A 347 33.74 1.86 10.60
C VAL A 347 33.17 1.44 11.95
N GLN A 348 33.73 2.00 13.03
CA GLN A 348 33.32 1.66 14.37
C GLN A 348 31.99 2.33 14.75
N PRO A 349 31.06 1.60 15.42
CA PRO A 349 29.87 2.22 15.98
C PRO A 349 30.23 3.20 17.12
N PRO A 350 29.31 4.12 17.47
CA PRO A 350 29.49 5.04 18.60
C PRO A 350 29.78 4.32 19.90
N LYS A 351 30.61 4.93 20.77
CA LYS A 351 30.96 4.34 22.07
C LYS A 351 29.77 3.97 22.93
N ALA A 352 28.70 4.75 22.86
CA ALA A 352 27.47 4.50 23.63
C ALA A 352 26.72 3.22 23.19
N LEU A 353 27.06 2.66 22.02
CA LEU A 353 26.42 1.44 21.48
C LEU A 353 27.32 0.21 21.50
N LEU A 354 28.63 0.34 21.81
CA LEU A 354 29.59 -0.77 21.71
C LEU A 354 29.23 -1.98 22.62
N ASP A 355 28.66 -1.71 23.78
CA ASP A 355 28.26 -2.73 24.78
C ASP A 355 26.79 -3.13 24.65
N LEU A 356 26.09 -2.64 23.62
CA LEU A 356 24.65 -2.87 23.39
C LEU A 356 24.44 -3.54 22.03
N ASP A 357 23.32 -4.22 21.88
CA ASP A 357 22.81 -4.58 20.56
C ASP A 357 22.34 -3.32 19.84
N TYR A 358 22.66 -3.21 18.53
CA TYR A 358 22.34 -2.04 17.72
C TYR A 358 22.00 -2.43 16.27
N TYR A 359 21.39 -1.49 15.57
CA TYR A 359 21.12 -1.58 14.15
C TYR A 359 21.80 -0.43 13.40
N LEU A 360 22.20 -0.71 12.16
CA LEU A 360 22.62 0.26 11.16
C LEU A 360 21.37 0.67 10.35
N THR A 361 20.89 1.91 10.48
CA THR A 361 19.67 2.34 9.81
C THR A 361 19.91 3.01 8.47
N SER A 362 21.05 3.70 8.30
CA SER A 362 21.47 4.24 7.02
C SER A 362 22.97 4.53 7.00
N ALA A 363 23.55 4.52 5.81
CA ALA A 363 24.93 4.95 5.56
C ALA A 363 25.02 5.59 4.17
N GLY A 364 26.01 6.46 3.94
CA GLY A 364 26.19 7.07 2.64
C GLY A 364 27.38 8.03 2.57
N TRP A 365 27.78 8.35 1.34
CA TRP A 365 28.83 9.31 1.04
C TRP A 365 28.33 10.74 1.17
N VAL A 366 29.15 11.63 1.74
CA VAL A 366 28.83 13.03 1.95
C VAL A 366 29.58 13.88 0.93
N GLY A 367 28.82 14.68 0.17
CA GLY A 367 29.38 15.57 -0.86
C GLY A 367 30.10 14.81 -1.98
N HIS A 368 30.75 15.53 -2.89
CA HIS A 368 31.45 14.96 -4.05
C HIS A 368 32.95 14.70 -3.84
N LYS A 369 33.49 15.08 -2.66
CA LYS A 369 34.94 14.99 -2.39
C LYS A 369 35.42 13.59 -1.99
N ASN A 370 34.48 12.65 -1.74
CA ASN A 370 34.76 11.26 -1.31
C ASN A 370 35.66 11.15 -0.05
N THR A 371 35.60 12.17 0.82
CA THR A 371 36.42 12.27 2.03
C THR A 371 35.65 12.08 3.32
N GLN A 372 34.32 11.93 3.21
CA GLN A 372 33.45 11.83 4.37
C GLN A 372 32.32 10.83 4.11
N VAL A 373 32.05 10.03 5.12
CA VAL A 373 30.89 9.11 5.17
C VAL A 373 30.04 9.46 6.37
N SER A 374 28.72 9.46 6.19
CA SER A 374 27.74 9.58 7.27
C SER A 374 27.10 8.24 7.57
N VAL A 375 26.92 7.94 8.85
CA VAL A 375 26.34 6.70 9.33
C VAL A 375 25.34 6.99 10.44
N VAL A 376 24.19 6.35 10.37
CA VAL A 376 23.14 6.43 11.39
C VAL A 376 22.98 5.08 12.07
N TRP A 377 23.20 5.09 13.38
CA TRP A 377 23.08 3.94 14.24
C TRP A 377 21.90 4.10 15.19
N ILE A 378 21.22 3.02 15.52
CA ILE A 378 20.17 3.02 16.53
C ILE A 378 20.34 1.83 17.47
N ASN A 379 20.07 2.01 18.76
CA ASN A 379 20.09 0.89 19.70
C ASN A 379 18.94 -0.10 19.45
N ARG A 380 19.03 -1.31 19.95
CA ARG A 380 18.02 -2.37 19.79
C ARG A 380 16.62 -1.94 20.25
N ALA A 381 16.51 -1.18 21.34
CA ALA A 381 15.25 -0.63 21.84
C ALA A 381 14.66 0.49 20.94
N GLN A 382 15.43 0.97 19.96
CA GLN A 382 15.06 2.03 19.00
C GLN A 382 14.54 3.31 19.65
N ASN A 383 15.14 3.66 20.79
CA ASN A 383 14.89 4.89 21.53
C ASN A 383 16.09 5.83 21.60
N LEU A 384 17.25 5.41 21.06
CA LEU A 384 18.49 6.18 20.96
C LEU A 384 19.08 6.03 19.57
N SER A 385 19.12 7.10 18.78
CA SER A 385 19.76 7.14 17.47
C SER A 385 20.95 8.11 17.48
N ILE A 386 22.08 7.72 16.88
CA ILE A 386 23.31 8.49 16.83
C ILE A 386 23.76 8.60 15.38
N ILE A 387 23.97 9.83 14.92
CA ILE A 387 24.52 10.16 13.61
C ILE A 387 26.01 10.45 13.78
N SER A 388 26.84 9.76 13.00
CA SER A 388 28.28 9.90 12.99
C SER A 388 28.77 10.34 11.62
N ALA A 389 29.76 11.22 11.58
CA ALA A 389 30.52 11.58 10.39
C ALA A 389 31.93 10.99 10.50
N CYS A 390 32.34 10.18 9.50
CA CYS A 390 33.63 9.52 9.46
C CYS A 390 34.49 10.14 8.38
N LEU A 391 35.68 10.59 8.73
CA LEU A 391 36.55 11.40 7.87
C LEU A 391 37.78 10.62 7.40
N ALA A 392 38.07 10.72 6.10
CA ALA A 392 39.31 10.24 5.51
C ALA A 392 40.54 10.99 6.09
N PRO A 393 41.79 10.39 6.03
CA PRO A 393 42.08 9.08 5.46
C PRO A 393 41.87 7.91 6.42
N ASN A 394 41.81 8.16 7.73
CA ASN A 394 41.73 7.11 8.74
C ASN A 394 40.29 6.68 9.06
N TRP A 395 39.32 7.29 8.45
CA TRP A 395 37.87 7.04 8.65
C TRP A 395 37.45 7.10 10.11
N THR A 396 38.07 8.03 10.85
CA THR A 396 37.73 8.26 12.27
C THR A 396 36.39 8.95 12.37
N CYS A 397 35.47 8.35 13.10
CA CYS A 397 34.11 8.85 13.26
C CYS A 397 33.97 9.79 14.46
N ILE A 398 33.20 10.86 14.25
CA ILE A 398 32.74 11.81 15.27
C ILE A 398 31.24 11.75 15.37
N GLU A 399 30.70 11.74 16.59
CA GLU A 399 29.26 11.83 16.83
C GLU A 399 28.82 13.28 16.59
N THR A 400 27.92 13.49 15.63
CA THR A 400 27.46 14.81 15.23
C THR A 400 26.11 15.18 15.84
N HIS A 401 25.24 14.20 16.02
CA HIS A 401 23.91 14.38 16.61
C HIS A 401 23.42 13.11 17.28
N THR A 402 22.70 13.30 18.39
CA THR A 402 22.03 12.22 19.12
C THR A 402 20.56 12.56 19.26
N GLU A 403 19.70 11.70 18.75
CA GLU A 403 18.25 11.77 18.94
C GLU A 403 17.81 10.75 19.97
N ARG A 404 16.99 11.18 20.92
CA ARG A 404 16.41 10.31 21.94
C ARG A 404 14.90 10.35 21.85
N ALA A 405 14.27 9.18 21.90
CA ALA A 405 12.83 9.13 22.06
C ALA A 405 12.42 9.78 23.38
N ARG A 406 11.28 10.44 23.38
CA ARG A 406 10.68 10.95 24.59
C ARG A 406 10.15 9.78 25.42
N ASP A 407 9.89 10.02 26.69
CA ASP A 407 9.31 9.03 27.60
C ASP A 407 8.08 8.36 26.96
N GLN A 408 8.02 7.04 27.04
CA GLN A 408 6.95 6.20 26.50
C GLN A 408 6.75 6.36 24.97
N SER A 409 7.86 6.36 24.21
CA SER A 409 7.85 6.50 22.78
C SER A 409 9.04 5.80 22.13
N TRP A 410 9.04 5.71 20.80
CA TRP A 410 10.13 5.18 19.98
C TRP A 410 10.58 6.19 18.94
N LEU A 411 11.72 5.94 18.30
CA LEU A 411 12.18 6.66 17.12
C LEU A 411 11.75 5.93 15.87
N GLU A 412 11.22 6.65 14.90
CA GLU A 412 11.00 6.13 13.56
C GLU A 412 12.34 6.02 12.82
N ILE A 413 12.52 4.97 12.05
CA ILE A 413 13.67 4.84 11.14
C ILE A 413 13.48 5.85 10.02
N GLN A 414 14.46 6.72 9.82
CA GLN A 414 14.44 7.80 8.85
C GLN A 414 15.31 7.48 7.64
N GLU A 415 15.03 8.13 6.51
CA GLU A 415 15.92 8.17 5.37
C GLU A 415 17.28 8.77 5.75
N HIS A 416 18.31 8.53 4.92
CA HIS A 416 19.65 9.09 5.12
C HIS A 416 19.57 10.63 5.20
N PRO A 417 20.28 11.27 6.15
CA PRO A 417 20.33 12.73 6.26
C PRO A 417 20.81 13.40 4.96
N VAL A 418 20.18 14.51 4.59
CA VAL A 418 20.55 15.28 3.39
C VAL A 418 21.64 16.27 3.74
N PHE A 419 22.86 16.01 3.30
CA PHE A 419 24.03 16.86 3.58
C PHE A 419 24.16 18.03 2.63
N SER A 420 24.73 19.13 3.16
CA SER A 420 25.26 20.20 2.33
C SER A 420 26.44 19.70 1.46
N PRO A 421 26.71 20.31 0.28
CA PRO A 421 27.80 19.84 -0.60
C PRO A 421 29.20 19.91 0.01
N ASP A 422 29.43 20.78 0.99
CA ASP A 422 30.67 20.89 1.75
C ASP A 422 30.79 19.85 2.88
N GLY A 423 29.67 19.24 3.30
CA GLY A 423 29.60 18.28 4.40
C GLY A 423 29.57 18.90 5.80
N ASP A 424 29.50 20.24 5.92
CA ASP A 424 29.53 20.93 7.20
C ASP A 424 28.22 20.94 7.96
N SER A 425 27.12 20.63 7.28
CA SER A 425 25.78 20.58 7.88
C SER A 425 24.88 19.59 7.13
N TYR A 426 23.76 19.22 7.79
CA TYR A 426 22.79 18.33 7.19
C TYR A 426 21.36 18.55 7.73
N LEU A 427 20.40 18.05 6.98
CA LEU A 427 18.99 18.05 7.28
C LEU A 427 18.54 16.64 7.66
N LEU A 428 17.71 16.54 8.70
CA LEU A 428 17.06 15.28 9.06
C LEU A 428 15.60 15.51 9.44
N LEU A 429 14.80 14.45 9.34
CA LEU A 429 13.43 14.42 9.84
C LEU A 429 13.45 13.95 11.29
N ALA A 430 12.81 14.71 12.18
CA ALA A 430 12.70 14.31 13.57
C ALA A 430 11.40 14.81 14.20
N ALA A 431 11.00 14.17 15.29
CA ALA A 431 9.83 14.53 16.06
C ALA A 431 10.05 15.89 16.77
N VAL A 432 9.19 16.86 16.51
CA VAL A 432 9.20 18.19 17.11
C VAL A 432 7.87 18.42 17.82
N GLN A 433 7.93 18.99 19.03
CA GLN A 433 6.73 19.32 19.78
C GLN A 433 6.12 20.60 19.27
N GLU A 434 4.85 20.53 18.88
CA GLU A 434 4.01 21.66 18.54
C GLU A 434 2.90 21.80 19.59
N GLY A 435 2.88 22.92 20.29
CA GLY A 435 1.96 23.12 21.41
C GLY A 435 2.31 22.31 22.67
N SER A 436 1.29 21.91 23.46
CA SER A 436 1.48 21.31 24.77
C SER A 436 1.61 19.78 24.78
N ARG A 437 1.05 19.10 23.79
CA ARG A 437 0.98 17.62 23.73
C ARG A 437 1.24 17.00 22.37
N GLU A 438 1.11 17.77 21.31
CA GLU A 438 1.19 17.28 19.95
C GLU A 438 2.64 17.23 19.46
N THR A 439 3.00 16.18 18.74
CA THR A 439 4.35 16.00 18.19
C THR A 439 4.21 15.65 16.72
N TYR A 440 4.86 16.40 15.85
CA TYR A 440 4.86 16.18 14.40
C TYR A 440 6.29 15.99 13.91
N THR A 441 6.44 15.31 12.79
CA THR A 441 7.72 15.15 12.10
C THR A 441 8.05 16.42 11.34
N HIS A 442 9.18 17.05 11.67
CA HIS A 442 9.67 18.28 11.05
C HIS A 442 11.13 18.19 10.63
N ILE A 443 11.59 19.19 9.87
CA ILE A 443 12.97 19.27 9.39
C ILE A 443 13.82 19.92 10.47
N LYS A 444 14.88 19.22 10.89
CA LYS A 444 15.97 19.76 11.71
C LYS A 444 17.20 19.97 10.84
N HIS A 445 17.86 21.09 11.00
CA HIS A 445 19.18 21.39 10.47
C HIS A 445 20.21 21.21 11.58
N VAL A 446 21.28 20.48 11.30
CA VAL A 446 22.37 20.22 12.25
C VAL A 446 23.69 20.62 11.62
N THR A 447 24.52 21.39 12.34
CA THR A 447 25.90 21.69 11.95
C THR A 447 26.85 20.66 12.54
N VAL A 448 27.71 20.06 11.71
CA VAL A 448 28.61 18.94 12.08
C VAL A 448 29.60 19.38 13.17
N THR A 449 30.27 20.52 12.97
CA THR A 449 31.35 20.97 13.86
C THR A 449 30.86 21.66 15.12
N GLN A 450 29.80 22.47 15.02
CA GLN A 450 29.26 23.25 16.13
C GLN A 450 28.12 22.58 16.88
N GLN A 451 27.62 21.48 16.35
CA GLN A 451 26.45 20.73 16.86
C GLN A 451 25.24 21.63 17.16
N ARG A 452 25.07 22.71 16.38
CA ARG A 452 23.89 23.57 16.49
C ARG A 452 22.73 22.89 15.81
N ILE A 453 21.57 23.00 16.43
CA ILE A 453 20.32 22.43 15.91
C ILE A 453 19.33 23.55 15.72
N ALA A 454 18.74 23.64 14.53
CA ALA A 454 17.65 24.54 14.22
C ALA A 454 16.47 23.75 13.64
N VAL A 455 15.25 24.03 14.07
CA VAL A 455 14.04 23.50 13.45
C VAL A 455 13.62 24.44 12.33
N LEU A 456 13.46 23.93 11.12
CA LEU A 456 13.19 24.73 9.92
C LEU A 456 11.73 24.72 9.49
N SER A 457 10.96 23.72 9.88
CA SER A 457 9.52 23.65 9.60
C SER A 457 8.74 23.54 10.90
N HIS A 458 7.60 24.19 10.97
CA HIS A 458 6.73 24.25 12.14
C HIS A 458 5.27 24.16 11.72
N GLY A 459 4.39 23.81 12.65
CA GLY A 459 2.95 23.78 12.46
C GLY A 459 2.34 22.38 12.70
N ARG A 460 1.01 22.30 12.61
CA ARG A 460 0.27 21.06 12.83
C ARG A 460 0.15 20.22 11.56
N HIS A 461 1.30 19.95 10.96
CA HIS A 461 1.40 19.11 9.77
C HIS A 461 2.65 18.23 9.85
N GLU A 462 2.68 17.17 9.10
CA GLU A 462 3.77 16.20 9.09
C GLU A 462 4.59 16.32 7.82
N VAL A 463 5.89 16.51 7.95
CA VAL A 463 6.84 16.40 6.85
C VAL A 463 7.08 14.90 6.58
N SER A 464 6.79 14.48 5.35
CA SER A 464 6.94 13.07 4.97
C SER A 464 8.28 12.76 4.31
N LYS A 465 8.89 13.73 3.60
CA LYS A 465 10.15 13.54 2.88
C LYS A 465 10.84 14.87 2.58
N ILE A 466 12.18 14.93 2.76
CA ILE A 466 13.03 15.98 2.22
C ILE A 466 13.41 15.56 0.80
N LEU A 467 13.12 16.40 -0.20
CA LEU A 467 13.37 16.08 -1.60
C LEU A 467 14.77 16.53 -2.06
N PHE A 468 15.12 17.76 -1.75
CA PHE A 468 16.37 18.37 -2.18
C PHE A 468 16.70 19.62 -1.38
N TRP A 469 17.98 19.82 -1.09
CA TRP A 469 18.53 21.05 -0.53
C TRP A 469 19.30 21.80 -1.59
N ASP A 470 18.72 22.87 -2.15
CA ASP A 470 19.37 23.79 -3.09
C ASP A 470 20.14 24.85 -2.30
N THR A 471 21.41 24.55 -2.01
CA THR A 471 22.28 25.49 -1.29
C THR A 471 22.69 26.71 -2.11
N VAL A 472 22.50 26.67 -3.43
CA VAL A 472 22.79 27.78 -4.35
C VAL A 472 21.67 28.84 -4.30
N SER A 473 20.40 28.41 -4.31
CA SER A 473 19.25 29.30 -4.19
C SER A 473 18.76 29.47 -2.75
N HIS A 474 19.38 28.78 -1.79
CA HIS A 474 19.03 28.79 -0.37
C HIS A 474 17.59 28.32 -0.10
N PHE A 475 17.17 27.21 -0.74
CA PHE A 475 15.86 26.61 -0.58
C PHE A 475 15.92 25.10 -0.29
N ILE A 476 15.04 24.66 0.57
CA ILE A 476 14.83 23.25 0.88
C ILE A 476 13.44 22.85 0.40
N TYR A 477 13.37 21.89 -0.54
CA TYR A 477 12.13 21.34 -1.07
C TYR A 477 11.75 20.10 -0.30
N TYR A 478 10.49 20.01 0.12
CA TYR A 478 10.00 18.88 0.91
C TYR A 478 8.53 18.58 0.66
N LEU A 479 8.10 17.38 1.01
CA LEU A 479 6.71 16.95 0.98
C LEU A 479 6.15 16.95 2.39
N ALA A 480 4.95 17.51 2.56
CA ALA A 480 4.25 17.53 3.82
C ALA A 480 2.73 17.44 3.62
N SER A 481 2.02 17.01 4.67
CA SER A 481 0.55 17.11 4.70
C SER A 481 0.12 18.59 4.86
N GLU A 482 -1.13 18.88 4.50
CA GLU A 482 -1.72 20.17 4.82
C GLU A 482 -2.26 20.17 6.26
N GLU A 483 -2.24 21.33 6.93
CA GLU A 483 -2.81 21.46 8.27
C GLU A 483 -4.31 21.09 8.28
N ASN A 484 -4.72 20.27 9.22
CA ASN A 484 -6.08 19.71 9.35
C ASN A 484 -6.56 18.83 8.17
N ARG A 485 -5.67 18.48 7.22
CA ARG A 485 -5.96 17.58 6.10
C ARG A 485 -4.87 16.54 5.94
N PRO A 486 -4.65 15.66 6.90
CA PRO A 486 -3.52 14.75 6.91
C PRO A 486 -3.54 13.75 5.74
N GLY A 487 -4.69 13.51 5.07
CA GLY A 487 -4.79 12.68 3.86
C GLY A 487 -4.18 13.30 2.60
N GLN A 488 -3.97 14.61 2.60
CA GLN A 488 -3.36 15.35 1.49
C GLN A 488 -1.84 15.36 1.61
N ARG A 489 -1.16 15.54 0.50
CA ARG A 489 0.30 15.66 0.44
C ARG A 489 0.69 16.71 -0.59
N HIS A 490 1.44 17.69 -0.16
CA HIS A 490 1.79 18.87 -0.94
C HIS A 490 3.28 19.12 -1.00
N LEU A 491 3.73 19.84 -2.03
CA LEU A 491 5.09 20.30 -2.19
C LEU A 491 5.25 21.64 -1.47
N TYR A 492 6.19 21.66 -0.53
CA TYR A 492 6.57 22.85 0.24
C TYR A 492 7.99 23.24 -0.03
N VAL A 493 8.30 24.50 0.25
CA VAL A 493 9.64 25.03 0.25
C VAL A 493 9.87 25.89 1.48
N VAL A 494 11.06 25.80 2.05
CA VAL A 494 11.51 26.64 3.16
C VAL A 494 12.91 27.17 2.86
N ARG A 495 13.23 28.35 3.37
CA ARG A 495 14.56 28.91 3.21
C ARG A 495 15.57 28.18 4.09
N ASP A 496 16.75 28.03 3.57
CA ASP A 496 17.91 27.48 4.23
C ASP A 496 18.44 28.48 5.31
N PRO A 497 18.98 28.00 6.44
CA PRO A 497 19.41 28.82 7.56
C PRO A 497 20.71 29.61 7.32
N SER A 498 21.38 29.43 6.18
CA SER A 498 22.62 30.15 5.84
C SER A 498 22.37 31.61 5.44
N THR A 499 21.14 32.03 5.22
CA THR A 499 20.79 33.44 4.97
C THR A 499 20.87 34.24 6.27
N ASP A 500 21.56 35.39 6.25
CA ASP A 500 21.82 36.28 7.42
C ASP A 500 20.57 36.90 8.07
N ASP A 501 19.36 36.54 7.65
CA ASP A 501 18.13 37.01 8.27
C ASP A 501 17.44 35.88 9.10
N PRO A 502 17.76 35.80 10.42
CA PRO A 502 17.19 34.76 11.29
C PRO A 502 15.68 34.93 11.55
N ARG A 503 15.06 35.99 11.02
CA ARG A 503 13.65 36.31 11.31
C ARG A 503 12.63 35.79 10.33
N ARG A 504 13.03 35.03 9.25
CA ARG A 504 12.10 34.57 8.23
C ARG A 504 12.39 33.13 7.79
N VAL A 505 12.24 32.20 8.71
CA VAL A 505 12.03 30.79 8.31
C VAL A 505 10.52 30.64 7.98
N GLU A 506 10.07 31.23 6.90
CA GLU A 506 8.72 31.05 6.39
C GLU A 506 8.74 29.89 5.38
N SER A 507 8.07 28.80 5.74
CA SER A 507 7.72 27.75 4.77
C SER A 507 6.48 28.20 3.99
N TYR A 508 6.47 27.98 2.68
CA TYR A 508 5.28 28.18 1.87
C TYR A 508 4.96 26.93 1.04
N CYS A 509 3.68 26.69 0.84
CA CYS A 509 3.19 25.58 0.04
C CYS A 509 3.11 25.98 -1.43
N ILE A 510 3.76 25.20 -2.30
CA ILE A 510 3.70 25.46 -3.75
C ILE A 510 2.38 24.97 -4.35
N THR A 511 1.79 23.90 -3.81
CA THR A 511 0.65 23.21 -4.41
C THR A 511 -0.66 23.32 -3.63
N CYS A 512 -0.69 23.91 -2.41
CA CYS A 512 -1.92 24.05 -1.63
C CYS A 512 -2.89 25.03 -2.27
N ASP A 513 -2.40 26.17 -2.77
CA ASP A 513 -3.17 27.15 -3.53
C ASP A 513 -2.62 27.27 -4.95
N LEU A 514 -3.18 26.47 -5.85
CA LEU A 514 -2.78 26.42 -7.26
C LEU A 514 -3.02 27.76 -7.98
N GLY A 515 -3.85 28.66 -7.42
CA GLY A 515 -4.13 29.96 -7.96
C GLY A 515 -3.00 30.96 -7.79
N ASP A 516 -2.24 30.86 -6.71
CA ASP A 516 -1.20 31.83 -6.37
C ASP A 516 0.16 31.49 -6.98
N VAL A 517 0.62 30.28 -6.81
CA VAL A 517 1.96 29.85 -7.21
C VAL A 517 1.99 29.16 -8.57
N LEU A 518 1.06 28.25 -8.82
CA LEU A 518 0.98 27.48 -10.06
C LEU A 518 -0.06 28.04 -11.05
N TRP A 519 -0.18 29.37 -11.12
CA TRP A 519 -1.17 30.04 -11.96
C TRP A 519 -1.21 29.51 -13.42
N SER A 520 -0.07 29.32 -14.04
CA SER A 520 0.03 28.84 -15.43
C SER A 520 -0.45 27.41 -15.64
N SER A 521 -0.51 26.60 -14.59
CA SER A 521 -0.85 25.17 -14.65
C SER A 521 -2.04 24.79 -13.75
N ARG A 522 -2.77 25.78 -13.22
CA ARG A 522 -3.90 25.53 -12.29
C ARG A 522 -4.98 24.61 -12.90
N TYR A 523 -5.23 24.72 -14.20
CA TYR A 523 -6.21 23.85 -14.88
C TYR A 523 -5.70 22.42 -15.05
N LEU A 524 -4.39 22.24 -15.18
CA LEU A 524 -3.75 20.92 -15.27
C LEU A 524 -3.94 20.14 -13.98
N TYR A 525 -3.76 20.79 -12.83
CA TYR A 525 -3.82 20.18 -11.50
C TYR A 525 -5.15 20.38 -10.77
N ARG A 526 -6.17 20.84 -11.47
CA ARG A 526 -7.50 21.00 -10.87
C ARG A 526 -7.97 19.71 -10.25
N ASN A 527 -8.36 19.73 -8.98
CA ASN A 527 -8.73 18.58 -8.16
C ASN A 527 -7.56 17.67 -7.74
N CYS A 528 -6.31 18.12 -7.86
CA CYS A 528 -5.17 17.39 -7.28
C CYS A 528 -4.88 17.90 -5.87
N THR A 529 -4.77 16.98 -4.91
CA THR A 529 -4.45 17.26 -3.50
C THR A 529 -3.43 16.27 -2.92
N HIS A 530 -2.96 15.35 -3.76
CA HIS A 530 -1.93 14.40 -3.39
C HIS A 530 -0.82 14.43 -4.43
N PHE A 531 0.32 15.02 -4.02
CA PHE A 531 1.45 15.26 -4.91
C PHE A 531 2.70 14.51 -4.46
N SER A 532 3.54 14.13 -5.41
CA SER A 532 4.95 13.87 -5.22
C SER A 532 5.78 14.74 -6.17
N ALA A 533 7.05 14.90 -5.89
CA ALA A 533 7.92 15.68 -6.74
C ALA A 533 9.35 15.14 -6.76
N GLN A 534 10.06 15.44 -7.85
CA GLN A 534 11.47 15.13 -8.04
C GLN A 534 12.17 16.41 -8.47
N VAL A 535 13.09 16.93 -7.64
CA VAL A 535 13.83 18.16 -7.92
C VAL A 535 15.14 17.81 -8.62
N SER A 536 15.53 18.61 -9.65
CA SER A 536 16.79 18.40 -10.36
C SER A 536 17.97 18.67 -9.43
N PRO A 537 19.00 17.79 -9.43
CA PRO A 537 20.24 18.08 -8.68
C PRO A 537 20.90 19.32 -9.27
N ARG A 538 21.38 20.21 -8.39
CA ARG A 538 22.05 21.46 -8.75
C ARG A 538 23.31 21.61 -7.94
N PHE A 539 24.44 21.77 -8.62
CA PHE A 539 25.77 21.82 -8.02
C PHE A 539 26.50 23.14 -8.26
N ASP A 540 25.97 23.98 -9.17
CA ASP A 540 26.58 25.25 -9.54
C ASP A 540 25.52 26.32 -9.90
N GLU A 541 25.91 27.58 -9.91
CA GLU A 541 25.06 28.72 -10.27
C GLU A 541 24.64 28.71 -11.75
N SER A 542 25.38 28.01 -12.62
CA SER A 542 25.14 27.97 -14.06
C SER A 542 23.93 27.11 -14.44
N SER A 543 23.51 26.21 -13.56
CA SER A 543 22.37 25.32 -13.77
C SER A 543 21.08 25.92 -13.24
N SER A 544 20.01 25.89 -14.07
CA SER A 544 18.68 26.28 -13.63
C SER A 544 18.03 25.14 -12.86
N PRO A 545 17.35 25.43 -11.73
CA PRO A 545 16.63 24.41 -10.99
C PRO A 545 15.31 24.09 -11.67
N PHE A 546 14.98 22.79 -11.74
CA PHE A 546 13.71 22.26 -12.24
C PHE A 546 13.11 21.30 -11.23
N TYR A 547 11.80 21.12 -11.27
CA TYR A 547 11.16 19.98 -10.61
C TYR A 547 10.10 19.35 -11.50
N VAL A 548 9.97 18.03 -11.39
CA VAL A 548 8.86 17.29 -11.96
C VAL A 548 7.83 17.10 -10.86
N LEU A 549 6.64 17.63 -11.08
CA LEU A 549 5.51 17.50 -10.16
C LEU A 549 4.58 16.42 -10.65
N HIS A 550 4.35 15.42 -9.80
CA HIS A 550 3.40 14.34 -10.05
C HIS A 550 2.13 14.60 -9.25
N CYS A 551 0.99 14.70 -9.93
CA CYS A 551 -0.31 14.55 -9.29
C CYS A 551 -0.61 13.07 -9.16
N GLU A 552 -0.83 12.58 -7.95
CA GLU A 552 -1.12 11.18 -7.67
C GLU A 552 -2.57 10.97 -7.21
N GLY A 553 -3.34 12.05 -7.03
CA GLY A 553 -4.73 11.93 -6.64
C GLY A 553 -5.39 13.22 -6.14
N PRO A 554 -6.71 13.14 -5.90
CA PRO A 554 -7.66 12.03 -6.03
C PRO A 554 -8.09 11.71 -7.48
N GLY A 555 -7.72 12.59 -8.43
CA GLY A 555 -7.94 12.35 -9.86
C GLY A 555 -6.88 11.43 -10.49
N LEU A 556 -7.05 11.16 -11.79
CA LEU A 556 -6.09 10.34 -12.56
C LEU A 556 -4.70 10.98 -12.57
N PRO A 557 -3.63 10.17 -12.40
CA PRO A 557 -2.26 10.66 -12.32
C PRO A 557 -1.77 11.35 -13.57
N LEU A 558 -0.96 12.38 -13.33
CA LEU A 558 -0.23 13.11 -14.36
C LEU A 558 1.11 13.61 -13.81
N ALA A 559 2.06 13.85 -14.71
CA ALA A 559 3.36 14.44 -14.35
C ALA A 559 3.75 15.54 -15.33
N ALA A 560 4.26 16.64 -14.79
CA ALA A 560 4.73 17.75 -15.59
C ALA A 560 5.97 18.43 -14.96
N MET A 561 6.83 18.95 -15.83
CA MET A 561 8.05 19.63 -15.45
C MET A 561 7.81 21.15 -15.32
N HIS A 562 8.36 21.71 -14.26
CA HIS A 562 8.28 23.11 -13.91
C HIS A 562 9.67 23.72 -13.69
N ASN A 563 9.77 25.01 -13.95
CA ASN A 563 10.91 25.81 -13.47
C ASN A 563 10.77 26.04 -11.97
N ALA A 564 11.83 25.78 -11.20
CA ALA A 564 11.75 25.86 -9.74
C ALA A 564 11.74 27.32 -9.20
N SER A 565 12.28 28.27 -9.95
CA SER A 565 12.31 29.67 -9.53
C SER A 565 11.01 30.42 -9.84
N SER A 566 10.39 30.15 -11.00
CA SER A 566 9.17 30.84 -11.46
C SER A 566 7.90 30.02 -11.35
N HIS A 567 8.02 28.72 -11.02
CA HIS A 567 6.95 27.74 -10.97
C HIS A 567 6.15 27.59 -12.29
N THR A 568 6.68 28.10 -13.40
CA THR A 568 6.04 28.02 -14.70
C THR A 568 6.10 26.61 -15.26
N LEU A 569 4.99 26.18 -15.91
CA LEU A 569 4.91 24.92 -16.63
C LEU A 569 5.82 24.96 -17.86
N LEU A 570 6.70 23.97 -17.97
CA LEU A 570 7.62 23.83 -19.10
C LEU A 570 7.18 22.71 -20.06
N LYS A 571 6.84 21.54 -19.51
CA LYS A 571 6.45 20.38 -20.32
C LYS A 571 5.58 19.40 -19.54
N ILE A 572 4.54 18.87 -20.19
CA ILE A 572 3.79 17.73 -19.68
C ILE A 572 4.56 16.47 -20.11
N LEU A 573 4.90 15.63 -19.17
CA LEU A 573 5.66 14.39 -19.38
C LEU A 573 4.72 13.19 -19.56
N TYR A 574 3.63 13.20 -18.83
CA TYR A 574 2.71 12.08 -18.73
C TYR A 574 1.33 12.58 -18.31
N ASP A 575 0.30 12.14 -19.02
CA ASP A 575 -1.10 12.43 -18.70
C ASP A 575 -1.97 11.21 -19.00
N THR A 576 -2.44 10.54 -17.96
CA THR A 576 -3.29 9.34 -18.11
C THR A 576 -4.74 9.65 -18.39
N ARG A 577 -5.19 10.89 -18.22
CA ARG A 577 -6.60 11.27 -18.35
C ARG A 577 -7.19 10.95 -19.73
N PRO A 578 -6.54 11.26 -20.87
CA PRO A 578 -7.11 10.96 -22.18
C PRO A 578 -7.32 9.48 -22.43
N SER A 579 -6.44 8.62 -21.88
CA SER A 579 -6.49 7.17 -22.12
C SER A 579 -7.37 6.43 -21.09
N LYS A 580 -7.33 6.84 -19.83
CA LYS A 580 -7.99 6.12 -18.73
C LYS A 580 -9.38 6.68 -18.37
N TRP A 581 -9.63 7.96 -18.60
CA TRP A 581 -10.93 8.56 -18.30
C TRP A 581 -12.09 7.87 -19.01
N PRO A 582 -12.03 7.62 -20.35
CA PRO A 582 -13.10 6.91 -21.06
C PRO A 582 -13.30 5.47 -20.57
N LEU A 583 -12.26 4.85 -20.02
CA LEU A 583 -12.35 3.52 -19.45
C LEU A 583 -13.06 3.56 -18.10
N LEU A 584 -12.70 4.49 -17.23
CA LEU A 584 -13.33 4.65 -15.92
C LEU A 584 -14.81 5.06 -16.02
N GLU A 585 -15.17 5.86 -17.01
CA GLU A 585 -16.58 6.24 -17.26
C GLU A 585 -17.48 5.05 -17.62
N LYS A 586 -16.92 3.92 -18.07
CA LYS A 586 -17.69 2.70 -18.32
C LYS A 586 -18.17 2.03 -17.03
N TYR A 587 -17.49 2.30 -15.91
CA TYR A 587 -17.77 1.65 -14.63
C TYR A 587 -18.47 2.58 -13.65
N ALA A 588 -19.31 2.00 -12.84
CA ALA A 588 -19.97 2.65 -11.74
C ALA A 588 -19.01 2.81 -10.57
N MET A 589 -18.23 3.91 -10.56
CA MET A 589 -17.21 4.17 -9.56
C MET A 589 -17.80 4.71 -8.25
N PRO A 590 -17.30 4.27 -7.08
CA PRO A 590 -17.74 4.80 -5.79
C PRO A 590 -17.26 6.23 -5.57
N LYS A 591 -18.03 6.98 -4.80
CA LYS A 591 -17.70 8.34 -4.39
C LYS A 591 -16.85 8.34 -3.12
N LYS A 592 -15.65 8.90 -3.19
CA LYS A 592 -14.74 9.05 -2.03
C LYS A 592 -15.17 10.24 -1.15
N LYS A 593 -15.21 10.03 0.18
CA LYS A 593 -15.49 11.07 1.17
C LYS A 593 -14.58 10.88 2.38
N SER A 594 -13.75 11.87 2.69
CA SER A 594 -12.88 11.90 3.86
C SER A 594 -13.51 12.72 4.98
N LEU A 595 -13.35 12.30 6.23
CA LEU A 595 -13.87 12.98 7.42
C LEU A 595 -13.02 12.64 8.65
N GLU A 596 -13.17 13.48 9.69
CA GLU A 596 -12.53 13.26 11.00
C GLU A 596 -13.57 12.86 12.04
N VAL A 597 -13.18 11.93 12.91
CA VAL A 597 -14.00 11.50 14.05
C VAL A 597 -13.21 11.78 15.33
N PRO A 598 -13.78 12.50 16.28
CA PRO A 598 -13.13 12.75 17.57
C PRO A 598 -13.02 11.45 18.37
N LEU A 599 -11.85 11.24 18.96
CA LEU A 599 -11.54 10.16 19.87
C LEU A 599 -11.43 10.66 21.30
N PRO A 600 -11.55 9.76 22.32
CA PRO A 600 -11.27 10.12 23.70
C PRO A 600 -9.88 10.75 23.87
N GLN A 601 -9.71 11.58 24.87
CA GLN A 601 -8.47 12.27 25.22
C GLN A 601 -8.02 13.37 24.21
N GLY A 602 -8.88 13.74 23.25
CA GLY A 602 -8.63 14.83 22.31
C GLY A 602 -7.95 14.41 21.00
N SER A 603 -7.64 13.14 20.80
CA SER A 603 -7.16 12.59 19.54
C SER A 603 -8.26 12.58 18.48
N ARG A 604 -7.90 12.44 17.20
CA ARG A 604 -8.85 12.38 16.08
C ARG A 604 -8.50 11.23 15.15
N ALA A 605 -9.47 10.41 14.81
CA ALA A 605 -9.33 9.40 13.77
C ALA A 605 -9.60 10.01 12.40
N GLN A 606 -8.81 9.58 11.41
CA GLN A 606 -9.06 9.88 10.01
C GLN A 606 -9.88 8.75 9.39
N VAL A 607 -10.91 9.11 8.66
CA VAL A 607 -11.84 8.16 8.06
C VAL A 607 -12.05 8.47 6.59
N GLN A 608 -12.00 7.45 5.76
CA GLN A 608 -12.33 7.54 4.35
C GLN A 608 -13.46 6.57 4.03
N LEU A 609 -14.53 7.10 3.45
CA LEU A 609 -15.69 6.35 2.98
C LEU A 609 -15.65 6.25 1.46
N LEU A 610 -15.79 5.05 0.92
CA LEU A 610 -16.16 4.81 -0.46
C LEU A 610 -17.68 4.56 -0.45
N LEU A 611 -18.43 5.52 -0.96
CA LEU A 611 -19.90 5.44 -1.03
C LEU A 611 -20.27 4.76 -2.35
N PRO A 612 -21.16 3.76 -2.34
CA PRO A 612 -21.48 3.01 -3.54
C PRO A 612 -22.14 3.90 -4.62
N PRO A 613 -22.09 3.48 -5.89
CA PRO A 613 -22.65 4.27 -7.00
C PRO A 613 -24.14 4.57 -6.86
N SER A 614 -24.87 3.68 -6.20
CA SER A 614 -26.31 3.84 -5.89
C SER A 614 -26.61 4.86 -4.80
N TRP A 615 -25.59 5.28 -4.01
CA TRP A 615 -25.79 6.22 -2.93
C TRP A 615 -26.16 7.62 -3.43
N ARG A 616 -27.24 8.18 -2.85
CA ARG A 616 -27.69 9.55 -3.07
C ARG A 616 -28.03 10.21 -1.75
N GLU A 617 -27.73 11.49 -1.62
CA GLU A 617 -28.03 12.25 -0.39
C GLU A 617 -29.53 12.38 -0.14
N GLU A 618 -30.32 12.35 -1.20
CA GLU A 618 -31.78 12.44 -1.21
C GLU A 618 -32.44 11.15 -0.69
N LEU A 619 -31.81 9.99 -0.85
CA LEU A 619 -32.32 8.69 -0.42
C LEU A 619 -31.94 8.42 1.04
N ARG A 620 -32.54 9.20 1.95
CA ARG A 620 -32.18 9.17 3.39
C ARG A 620 -32.49 7.86 4.11
N ASP A 621 -33.39 7.07 3.58
CA ASP A 621 -33.89 5.83 4.20
C ASP A 621 -33.20 4.57 3.63
N ALA A 622 -32.39 4.71 2.59
CA ALA A 622 -31.59 3.61 2.08
C ALA A 622 -30.41 3.32 3.02
N ALA A 623 -30.37 2.11 3.58
CA ALA A 623 -29.31 1.67 4.49
C ALA A 623 -28.40 0.64 3.81
N TYR A 624 -27.13 0.99 3.66
CA TYR A 624 -26.12 0.19 2.99
C TYR A 624 -25.33 -0.68 3.98
N PRO A 625 -24.95 -1.91 3.60
CA PRO A 625 -24.01 -2.70 4.36
C PRO A 625 -22.67 -1.96 4.49
N VAL A 626 -21.96 -2.22 5.57
CA VAL A 626 -20.68 -1.57 5.87
C VAL A 626 -19.58 -2.58 5.92
N LEU A 627 -18.48 -2.30 5.24
CA LEU A 627 -17.27 -3.10 5.30
C LEU A 627 -16.08 -2.22 5.69
N VAL A 628 -15.45 -2.56 6.82
CA VAL A 628 -14.30 -1.82 7.35
C VAL A 628 -13.01 -2.55 7.04
N GLU A 629 -12.08 -1.87 6.39
CA GLU A 629 -10.70 -2.31 6.21
C GLU A 629 -9.82 -1.74 7.31
N VAL A 630 -9.16 -2.61 8.03
CA VAL A 630 -8.15 -2.25 9.02
C VAL A 630 -6.77 -2.46 8.44
N ASN A 631 -6.00 -1.40 8.33
CA ASN A 631 -4.59 -1.47 7.93
C ASN A 631 -3.65 -0.82 8.95
N GLY A 632 -4.12 -0.42 10.09
CA GLY A 632 -3.49 0.44 11.08
C GLY A 632 -2.16 -0.04 11.68
N ARG A 633 -1.24 -0.61 10.89
CA ARG A 633 0.13 -0.90 11.37
C ARG A 633 0.72 0.40 11.96
N PRO A 634 1.22 0.40 13.20
CA PRO A 634 1.87 1.55 13.80
C PRO A 634 2.90 2.19 12.86
N GLY A 635 2.82 3.51 12.72
CA GLY A 635 3.65 4.26 11.77
C GLY A 635 3.21 4.20 10.30
N SER A 636 2.15 3.46 9.94
CA SER A 636 1.57 3.44 8.58
C SER A 636 0.38 4.39 8.44
N LYS A 637 -0.06 4.66 7.19
CA LYS A 637 -1.19 5.52 6.86
C LYS A 637 -2.03 4.90 5.74
N SER A 638 -3.32 4.77 5.96
CA SER A 638 -4.29 4.17 5.03
C SER A 638 -5.20 5.20 4.39
N VAL A 639 -5.55 6.25 5.15
CA VAL A 639 -6.44 7.32 4.69
C VAL A 639 -5.63 8.37 3.94
N THR A 640 -5.64 8.28 2.61
CA THR A 640 -4.95 9.21 1.70
C THR A 640 -5.84 9.62 0.55
N GLU A 641 -5.54 10.78 -0.03
CA GLU A 641 -6.21 11.27 -1.24
C GLU A 641 -5.58 10.71 -2.53
N GLU A 642 -4.68 9.76 -2.42
CA GLU A 642 -4.10 9.08 -3.58
C GLU A 642 -5.16 8.36 -4.41
N PHE A 643 -5.00 8.38 -5.75
CA PHE A 643 -5.87 7.64 -6.64
C PHE A 643 -5.54 6.15 -6.56
N GLN A 644 -6.50 5.36 -6.16
CA GLN A 644 -6.39 3.91 -6.04
C GLN A 644 -7.67 3.25 -6.52
N VAL A 645 -7.52 2.16 -7.27
CA VAL A 645 -8.58 1.20 -7.59
C VAL A 645 -8.15 -0.12 -6.97
N ASP A 646 -8.83 -0.50 -5.91
CA ASP A 646 -8.50 -1.64 -5.06
C ASP A 646 -9.73 -2.52 -4.80
N TRP A 647 -9.57 -3.58 -4.01
CA TRP A 647 -10.67 -4.47 -3.64
C TRP A 647 -11.82 -3.73 -2.94
N GLY A 648 -11.52 -2.67 -2.18
CA GLY A 648 -12.54 -1.81 -1.57
C GLY A 648 -13.37 -1.05 -2.61
N THR A 649 -12.71 -0.57 -3.68
CA THR A 649 -13.38 0.04 -4.83
C THR A 649 -14.31 -0.96 -5.52
N TYR A 650 -13.83 -2.18 -5.74
CA TYR A 650 -14.61 -3.28 -6.30
C TYR A 650 -15.82 -3.61 -5.43
N MET A 651 -15.64 -3.85 -4.13
CA MET A 651 -16.74 -4.18 -3.22
C MET A 651 -17.80 -3.08 -3.15
N SER A 652 -17.39 -1.83 -3.17
CA SER A 652 -18.32 -0.69 -3.17
C SER A 652 -19.08 -0.57 -4.49
N SER A 653 -18.43 -0.81 -5.64
CA SER A 653 -19.05 -0.77 -6.96
C SER A 653 -19.96 -1.97 -7.23
N HIS A 654 -19.47 -3.19 -6.94
CA HIS A 654 -20.13 -4.46 -7.26
C HIS A 654 -21.26 -4.83 -6.28
N CYS A 655 -20.96 -4.74 -4.98
CA CYS A 655 -21.84 -5.22 -3.93
C CYS A 655 -22.67 -4.13 -3.23
N ASP A 656 -22.63 -2.88 -3.68
CA ASP A 656 -23.29 -1.74 -3.04
C ASP A 656 -22.99 -1.58 -1.55
N VAL A 657 -21.74 -1.79 -1.17
CA VAL A 657 -21.26 -1.69 0.21
C VAL A 657 -20.63 -0.32 0.46
N VAL A 658 -20.92 0.31 1.58
CA VAL A 658 -20.11 1.44 2.05
C VAL A 658 -18.81 0.88 2.62
N TYR A 659 -17.71 1.15 1.91
CA TYR A 659 -16.40 0.67 2.31
C TYR A 659 -15.65 1.76 3.10
N ILE A 660 -15.06 1.39 4.24
CA ILE A 660 -14.47 2.34 5.19
C ILE A 660 -13.01 1.98 5.46
N LYS A 661 -12.12 2.96 5.31
CA LYS A 661 -10.73 2.91 5.78
C LYS A 661 -10.57 3.83 6.98
N LEU A 662 -9.83 3.37 8.01
CA LEU A 662 -9.65 4.10 9.27
C LEU A 662 -8.17 4.21 9.62
N ASP A 663 -7.72 5.42 10.01
CA ASP A 663 -6.46 5.66 10.70
C ASP A 663 -6.77 6.17 12.11
N VAL A 664 -6.48 5.33 13.10
CA VAL A 664 -6.68 5.59 14.53
C VAL A 664 -5.35 5.85 15.24
N ARG A 665 -5.33 5.96 16.56
CA ARG A 665 -4.10 6.15 17.34
C ARG A 665 -3.04 5.09 16.99
N GLY A 666 -1.78 5.55 16.87
CA GLY A 666 -0.67 4.74 16.40
C GLY A 666 -0.38 4.84 14.90
N ALA A 667 -1.34 5.28 14.06
CA ALA A 667 -1.09 5.53 12.65
C ALA A 667 -0.16 6.75 12.47
N ARG A 668 0.55 6.80 11.32
CA ARG A 668 1.45 7.92 10.98
C ARG A 668 0.65 9.22 10.86
N GLY A 669 1.21 10.30 11.42
CA GLY A 669 0.51 11.60 11.49
C GLY A 669 -0.48 11.70 12.66
N GLN A 670 -0.62 10.64 13.45
CA GLN A 670 -1.26 10.69 14.76
C GLN A 670 -0.21 11.02 15.81
N THR A 671 -0.47 12.06 16.57
CA THR A 671 0.48 12.58 17.58
C THR A 671 0.54 11.73 18.84
N ASP A 672 -0.41 10.84 19.01
CA ASP A 672 -0.60 10.02 20.20
C ASP A 672 0.08 8.65 20.03
N ARG A 673 1.15 8.42 20.80
CA ARG A 673 1.90 7.15 20.87
C ARG A 673 1.50 6.30 22.06
N SER A 674 0.28 6.42 22.54
CA SER A 674 -0.27 5.67 23.68
C SER A 674 -0.31 4.15 23.48
N ILE A 675 -0.03 3.66 22.26
CA ILE A 675 0.14 2.22 21.98
C ILE A 675 1.50 1.67 22.44
N TYR A 676 2.45 2.53 22.84
CA TYR A 676 3.75 2.07 23.31
C TYR A 676 3.61 1.14 24.50
N HIS A 677 4.21 -0.04 24.44
CA HIS A 677 4.08 -1.15 25.37
C HIS A 677 2.68 -1.78 25.47
N GLN A 678 1.70 -1.39 24.65
CA GLN A 678 0.29 -1.78 24.77
C GLN A 678 -0.40 -2.04 23.43
N ILE A 679 0.29 -2.69 22.48
CA ILE A 679 -0.35 -3.11 21.21
C ILE A 679 -1.57 -3.98 21.51
N GLY A 680 -2.63 -3.84 20.72
CA GLY A 680 -3.88 -4.57 20.88
C GLY A 680 -4.81 -3.98 21.96
N GLY A 681 -4.48 -2.82 22.48
CA GLY A 681 -5.23 -2.09 23.48
C GLY A 681 -6.13 -1.01 22.93
N ILE A 682 -5.61 0.21 22.95
CA ILE A 682 -6.41 1.42 22.65
C ILE A 682 -6.80 1.55 21.19
N GLU A 683 -5.92 1.16 20.27
CA GLU A 683 -6.19 1.22 18.82
C GLU A 683 -7.28 0.22 18.39
N VAL A 684 -7.42 -0.90 19.11
CA VAL A 684 -8.51 -1.86 18.90
C VAL A 684 -9.85 -1.29 19.36
N GLN A 685 -9.85 -0.59 20.51
CA GLN A 685 -11.05 0.09 21.01
C GLN A 685 -11.45 1.26 20.12
N ASP A 686 -10.48 1.97 19.56
CA ASP A 686 -10.73 3.08 18.64
C ASP A 686 -11.46 2.62 17.37
N GLN A 687 -11.16 1.40 16.85
CA GLN A 687 -11.90 0.85 15.70
C GLN A 687 -13.40 0.73 15.99
N VAL A 688 -13.76 0.34 17.21
CA VAL A 688 -15.15 0.21 17.63
C VAL A 688 -15.77 1.60 17.84
N THR A 689 -15.09 2.48 18.58
CA THR A 689 -15.57 3.82 18.93
C THR A 689 -15.83 4.68 17.70
N VAL A 690 -14.92 4.65 16.72
CA VAL A 690 -15.06 5.41 15.47
C VAL A 690 -16.28 4.91 14.70
N LEU A 691 -16.43 3.60 14.58
CA LEU A 691 -17.56 3.05 13.83
C LEU A 691 -18.90 3.27 14.52
N GLU A 692 -18.98 3.16 15.85
CA GLU A 692 -20.18 3.51 16.62
C GLU A 692 -20.59 4.95 16.34
N HIS A 693 -19.66 5.89 16.39
CA HIS A 693 -19.91 7.30 16.07
C HIS A 693 -20.45 7.48 14.64
N LEU A 694 -19.85 6.79 13.66
CA LEU A 694 -20.31 6.87 12.26
C LEU A 694 -21.72 6.32 12.08
N LEU A 695 -22.01 5.17 12.69
CA LEU A 695 -23.33 4.52 12.64
C LEU A 695 -24.42 5.34 13.34
N GLU A 696 -24.09 6.10 14.37
CA GLU A 696 -25.02 7.02 15.03
C GLU A 696 -25.30 8.25 14.17
N LYS A 697 -24.27 8.81 13.55
CA LYS A 697 -24.33 10.06 12.79
C LYS A 697 -24.94 9.89 11.40
N HIS A 698 -24.68 8.75 10.75
CA HIS A 698 -25.04 8.50 9.35
C HIS A 698 -26.08 7.38 9.23
N LYS A 699 -27.35 7.74 9.01
CA LYS A 699 -28.46 6.80 8.93
C LYS A 699 -28.40 5.85 7.71
N TYR A 700 -27.66 6.23 6.68
CA TYR A 700 -27.44 5.38 5.51
C TYR A 700 -26.49 4.20 5.76
N LEU A 701 -25.88 4.10 6.93
CA LEU A 701 -25.07 2.96 7.34
C LEU A 701 -25.93 1.94 8.09
N ASP A 702 -25.99 0.71 7.60
CA ASP A 702 -26.79 -0.35 8.23
C ASP A 702 -26.06 -0.94 9.44
N LYS A 703 -26.56 -0.63 10.63
CA LYS A 703 -26.00 -1.11 11.91
C LYS A 703 -26.04 -2.63 12.07
N THR A 704 -26.85 -3.33 11.29
CA THR A 704 -27.04 -4.79 11.40
C THR A 704 -26.18 -5.57 10.43
N ARG A 705 -25.58 -4.88 9.44
CA ARG A 705 -24.77 -5.48 8.38
C ARG A 705 -23.41 -4.82 8.31
N VAL A 706 -22.57 -5.08 9.33
CA VAL A 706 -21.23 -4.51 9.46
C VAL A 706 -20.17 -5.62 9.52
N GLY A 707 -19.24 -5.60 8.57
CA GLY A 707 -18.10 -6.50 8.51
C GLY A 707 -16.77 -5.75 8.75
N ILE A 708 -15.75 -6.50 9.16
CA ILE A 708 -14.39 -5.99 9.34
C ILE A 708 -13.39 -6.96 8.70
N TRP A 709 -12.33 -6.44 8.11
CA TRP A 709 -11.26 -7.29 7.63
C TRP A 709 -9.91 -6.56 7.68
N GLY A 710 -8.84 -7.33 7.63
CA GLY A 710 -7.52 -6.77 7.53
C GLY A 710 -6.47 -7.81 7.21
N TRP A 711 -5.30 -7.32 6.77
CA TRP A 711 -4.14 -8.09 6.37
C TRP A 711 -2.98 -7.87 7.34
N GLY A 712 -2.22 -8.91 7.67
CA GLY A 712 -1.08 -8.82 8.57
C GLY A 712 -1.46 -8.24 9.94
N TYR A 713 -0.96 -7.05 10.26
CA TYR A 713 -1.36 -6.29 11.45
C TYR A 713 -2.88 -6.00 11.47
N GLY A 714 -3.46 -5.64 10.32
CA GLY A 714 -4.92 -5.46 10.23
C GLY A 714 -5.70 -6.73 10.51
N GLY A 715 -5.16 -7.89 10.10
CA GLY A 715 -5.71 -9.20 10.46
C GLY A 715 -5.66 -9.47 11.96
N TYR A 716 -4.57 -9.09 12.62
CA TYR A 716 -4.44 -9.13 14.08
C TYR A 716 -5.51 -8.26 14.75
N VAL A 717 -5.64 -7.00 14.34
CA VAL A 717 -6.64 -6.07 14.90
C VAL A 717 -8.06 -6.60 14.67
N THR A 718 -8.35 -7.19 13.50
CA THR A 718 -9.65 -7.83 13.22
C THR A 718 -9.95 -8.94 14.21
N ALA A 719 -8.99 -9.83 14.49
CA ALA A 719 -9.14 -10.90 15.48
C ALA A 719 -9.35 -10.33 16.90
N MET A 720 -8.60 -9.29 17.27
CA MET A 720 -8.71 -8.61 18.55
C MET A 720 -10.07 -7.91 18.72
N VAL A 721 -10.56 -7.20 17.72
CA VAL A 721 -11.87 -6.54 17.73
C VAL A 721 -13.00 -7.55 17.93
N LEU A 722 -13.03 -8.63 17.14
CA LEU A 722 -14.03 -9.69 17.32
C LEU A 722 -13.86 -10.42 18.66
N GLY A 723 -12.61 -10.52 19.14
CA GLY A 723 -12.25 -11.08 20.44
C GLY A 723 -12.65 -10.23 21.66
N LEU A 724 -13.13 -8.99 21.45
CA LEU A 724 -13.81 -8.20 22.50
C LEU A 724 -15.14 -8.83 22.91
N GLY A 725 -15.73 -9.67 22.06
CA GLY A 725 -16.95 -10.41 22.31
C GLY A 725 -18.13 -9.47 22.64
N ASN A 726 -18.74 -9.65 23.80
CA ASN A 726 -19.89 -8.84 24.25
C ASN A 726 -19.56 -7.36 24.53
N GLN A 727 -18.29 -6.98 24.57
CA GLN A 727 -17.88 -5.58 24.77
C GLN A 727 -18.05 -4.76 23.49
N GLN A 728 -18.09 -5.41 22.32
CA GLN A 728 -18.42 -4.78 21.05
C GLN A 728 -19.72 -5.37 20.50
N LYS A 729 -20.59 -4.54 19.92
CA LYS A 729 -21.87 -4.97 19.33
C LYS A 729 -22.04 -4.52 17.88
N VAL A 730 -20.96 -4.00 17.30
CA VAL A 730 -20.98 -3.32 16.02
C VAL A 730 -20.67 -4.30 14.89
N TYR A 731 -19.58 -5.05 15.02
CA TYR A 731 -19.12 -5.96 13.97
C TYR A 731 -19.80 -7.32 14.07
N LYS A 732 -20.40 -7.76 12.96
CA LYS A 732 -21.08 -9.04 12.85
C LYS A 732 -20.13 -10.17 12.50
N CYS A 733 -19.19 -9.91 11.62
CA CYS A 733 -18.18 -10.89 11.19
C CYS A 733 -16.91 -10.21 10.68
N GLY A 734 -15.85 -11.01 10.53
CA GLY A 734 -14.59 -10.50 9.99
C GLY A 734 -13.68 -11.54 9.39
N ILE A 735 -12.76 -11.04 8.55
CA ILE A 735 -11.73 -11.82 7.87
C ILE A 735 -10.36 -11.36 8.32
N SER A 736 -9.55 -12.32 8.68
CA SER A 736 -8.16 -12.11 9.12
C SER A 736 -7.22 -12.79 8.13
N VAL A 737 -6.51 -11.99 7.33
CA VAL A 737 -5.60 -12.49 6.30
C VAL A 737 -4.17 -12.38 6.79
N SER A 738 -3.44 -13.50 6.75
CA SER A 738 -2.02 -13.59 7.17
C SER A 738 -1.74 -12.86 8.50
N PRO A 739 -2.54 -13.08 9.56
CA PRO A 739 -2.47 -12.30 10.79
C PRO A 739 -1.23 -12.60 11.62
N ILE A 740 -0.81 -11.62 12.40
CA ILE A 740 -0.03 -11.85 13.61
C ILE A 740 -1.01 -12.37 14.70
N ALA A 741 -0.65 -13.38 15.46
CA ALA A 741 -1.48 -13.88 16.57
C ALA A 741 -0.86 -13.60 17.92
N ASP A 742 0.44 -13.82 18.05
CA ASP A 742 1.22 -13.58 19.27
C ASP A 742 2.52 -12.85 18.93
N TRP A 743 2.76 -11.73 19.56
CA TRP A 743 3.90 -10.85 19.29
C TRP A 743 5.26 -11.45 19.69
N LEU A 744 5.28 -12.47 20.55
CA LEU A 744 6.50 -13.22 20.88
C LEU A 744 7.10 -13.99 19.69
N PHE A 745 6.30 -14.24 18.66
CA PHE A 745 6.72 -14.98 17.46
C PHE A 745 6.83 -14.12 16.20
N TYR A 746 6.62 -12.81 16.33
CA TYR A 746 6.83 -11.87 15.21
C TYR A 746 8.27 -11.35 15.25
N ASN A 747 8.71 -10.58 14.21
CA ASN A 747 10.10 -10.12 14.14
C ASN A 747 10.49 -9.17 15.27
N ALA A 748 11.75 -9.29 15.72
CA ALA A 748 12.29 -8.52 16.84
C ALA A 748 12.31 -7.02 16.58
N ALA A 749 12.74 -6.57 15.40
CA ALA A 749 12.93 -5.14 15.13
C ALA A 749 11.64 -4.33 15.21
N PHE A 750 10.54 -4.82 14.63
CA PHE A 750 9.24 -4.16 14.73
C PHE A 750 8.65 -4.29 16.12
N THR A 751 8.66 -5.50 16.68
CA THR A 751 7.97 -5.78 17.94
C THR A 751 8.64 -5.06 19.12
N GLU A 752 9.96 -5.13 19.23
CA GLU A 752 10.69 -4.51 20.34
C GLU A 752 10.66 -2.98 20.29
N ARG A 753 10.57 -2.39 19.07
CA ARG A 753 10.39 -0.94 18.90
C ARG A 753 9.17 -0.42 19.66
N ILE A 754 8.08 -1.16 19.63
CA ILE A 754 6.80 -0.70 20.19
C ILE A 754 6.52 -1.35 21.53
N MET A 755 6.83 -2.63 21.68
CA MET A 755 6.52 -3.41 22.89
C MET A 755 7.66 -3.48 23.91
N GLY A 756 8.89 -3.10 23.52
CA GLY A 756 10.09 -3.37 24.33
C GLY A 756 10.44 -4.85 24.42
N LEU A 757 11.41 -5.21 25.24
CA LEU A 757 11.81 -6.60 25.44
C LEU A 757 10.74 -7.37 26.25
N PRO A 758 10.55 -8.68 25.98
CA PRO A 758 9.55 -9.49 26.68
C PRO A 758 9.75 -9.56 28.20
N ASN A 759 11.00 -9.51 28.68
CA ASN A 759 11.32 -9.48 30.11
C ASN A 759 11.00 -8.14 30.80
N GLU A 760 10.96 -7.05 30.03
CA GLU A 760 10.63 -5.71 30.53
C GLU A 760 9.12 -5.44 30.50
N ASN A 761 8.40 -6.01 29.51
CA ASN A 761 6.98 -5.78 29.29
C ASN A 761 6.17 -7.08 29.17
N TYR A 762 6.41 -8.06 30.03
CA TYR A 762 5.70 -9.35 29.99
C TYR A 762 4.17 -9.20 29.98
N LYS A 763 3.64 -8.29 30.79
CA LYS A 763 2.19 -8.05 30.85
C LYS A 763 1.62 -7.56 29.51
N GLY A 764 2.31 -6.62 28.85
CA GLY A 764 1.88 -6.10 27.55
C GLY A 764 1.83 -7.20 26.49
N TYR A 765 2.81 -8.10 26.45
CA TYR A 765 2.81 -9.23 25.52
C TYR A 765 1.65 -10.19 25.76
N VAL A 766 1.33 -10.50 27.02
CA VAL A 766 0.17 -11.36 27.36
C VAL A 766 -1.16 -10.70 26.99
N GLU A 767 -1.31 -9.40 27.21
CA GLU A 767 -2.53 -8.65 26.86
C GLU A 767 -2.69 -8.49 25.34
N ALA A 768 -1.60 -8.47 24.59
CA ALA A 768 -1.55 -8.36 23.13
C ALA A 768 -1.76 -9.69 22.41
N ASP A 769 -1.77 -10.83 23.09
CA ASP A 769 -1.94 -12.17 22.51
C ASP A 769 -3.39 -12.37 22.05
N ALA A 770 -3.60 -12.41 20.72
CA ALA A 770 -4.91 -12.63 20.12
C ALA A 770 -5.46 -14.03 20.39
N THR A 771 -4.60 -15.02 20.65
CA THR A 771 -5.05 -16.39 20.95
C THR A 771 -5.85 -16.45 22.24
N GLN A 772 -5.53 -15.59 23.22
CA GLN A 772 -6.27 -15.47 24.49
C GLN A 772 -7.69 -14.93 24.30
N ARG A 773 -7.93 -14.21 23.19
CA ARG A 773 -9.22 -13.64 22.83
C ARG A 773 -10.11 -14.60 22.03
N ALA A 774 -9.58 -15.69 21.50
CA ALA A 774 -10.25 -16.62 20.60
C ALA A 774 -11.61 -17.12 21.14
N ARG A 775 -11.72 -17.38 22.43
CA ARG A 775 -12.95 -17.86 23.10
C ARG A 775 -14.12 -16.88 23.06
N ASN A 776 -13.83 -15.60 22.85
CA ASN A 776 -14.85 -14.54 22.82
C ASN A 776 -15.36 -14.28 21.40
N ILE A 777 -14.69 -14.80 20.37
CA ILE A 777 -15.08 -14.63 18.95
C ILE A 777 -16.41 -15.33 18.72
N PRO A 778 -17.43 -14.68 18.13
CA PRO A 778 -18.72 -15.29 17.88
C PRO A 778 -18.60 -16.46 16.89
N LYS A 779 -19.39 -17.51 17.09
CA LYS A 779 -19.39 -18.69 16.20
C LYS A 779 -19.83 -18.31 14.79
N ARG A 780 -19.11 -18.82 13.77
CA ARG A 780 -19.35 -18.60 12.34
C ARG A 780 -19.18 -17.16 11.87
N SER A 781 -18.56 -16.30 12.69
CA SER A 781 -18.30 -14.90 12.36
C SER A 781 -16.87 -14.64 11.90
N PHE A 782 -16.01 -15.65 11.85
CA PHE A 782 -14.58 -15.48 11.63
C PHE A 782 -14.08 -16.35 10.48
N PHE A 783 -13.30 -15.73 9.58
CA PHE A 783 -12.62 -16.41 8.50
C PHE A 783 -11.12 -16.08 8.57
N LEU A 784 -10.31 -17.12 8.69
CA LEU A 784 -8.86 -17.04 8.75
C LEU A 784 -8.27 -17.51 7.42
N ILE A 785 -7.40 -16.70 6.83
CA ILE A 785 -6.69 -16.98 5.58
C ILE A 785 -5.19 -16.86 5.83
N HIS A 786 -4.35 -17.82 5.35
CA HIS A 786 -2.90 -17.73 5.53
C HIS A 786 -2.11 -18.49 4.46
N GLY A 787 -1.00 -17.90 3.98
CA GLY A 787 -0.03 -18.55 3.11
C GLY A 787 0.96 -19.41 3.90
N MET A 788 1.23 -20.64 3.44
CA MET A 788 2.12 -21.57 4.18
C MET A 788 3.60 -21.19 4.09
N ALA A 789 3.97 -20.36 3.11
CA ALA A 789 5.34 -19.85 2.92
C ALA A 789 5.46 -18.36 3.30
N ASP A 790 4.60 -17.88 4.19
CA ASP A 790 4.64 -16.51 4.68
C ASP A 790 5.91 -16.30 5.53
N LEU A 791 6.79 -15.41 5.05
CA LEU A 791 8.04 -15.06 5.72
C LEU A 791 7.90 -13.78 6.56
N THR A 792 6.88 -12.97 6.32
CA THR A 792 6.62 -11.72 7.06
C THR A 792 5.89 -11.99 8.37
N ALA A 793 4.73 -12.65 8.30
CA ALA A 793 4.01 -13.17 9.45
C ALA A 793 3.99 -14.71 9.36
N PRO A 794 4.90 -15.42 10.01
CA PRO A 794 5.04 -16.86 9.84
C PRO A 794 3.71 -17.61 9.96
N TYR A 795 3.53 -18.62 9.12
CA TYR A 795 2.31 -19.47 9.11
C TYR A 795 1.93 -20.02 10.49
N GLN A 796 2.92 -20.13 11.39
CA GLN A 796 2.72 -20.48 12.80
C GLN A 796 1.64 -19.62 13.48
N HIS A 797 1.56 -18.31 13.19
CA HIS A 797 0.54 -17.43 13.76
C HIS A 797 -0.89 -17.87 13.40
N GLY A 798 -1.12 -18.22 12.13
CA GLY A 798 -2.42 -18.73 11.68
C GLY A 798 -2.79 -20.06 12.36
N VAL A 799 -1.82 -20.98 12.49
CA VAL A 799 -2.03 -22.26 13.15
C VAL A 799 -2.31 -22.09 14.64
N MET A 800 -1.58 -21.20 15.34
CA MET A 800 -1.80 -20.91 16.75
C MET A 800 -3.20 -20.34 16.99
N LEU A 801 -3.64 -19.38 16.18
CA LEU A 801 -4.98 -18.80 16.29
C LEU A 801 -6.06 -19.84 15.98
N ALA A 802 -5.84 -20.69 14.96
CA ALA A 802 -6.74 -21.78 14.61
C ALA A 802 -6.87 -22.83 15.75
N SER A 803 -5.74 -23.16 16.39
CA SER A 803 -5.72 -24.05 17.56
C SER A 803 -6.52 -23.47 18.71
N ALA A 804 -6.29 -22.19 19.04
CA ALA A 804 -7.00 -21.50 20.11
C ALA A 804 -8.53 -21.43 19.89
N LEU A 805 -8.94 -21.15 18.63
CA LEU A 805 -10.36 -21.19 18.23
C LEU A 805 -10.97 -22.59 18.38
N THR A 806 -10.22 -23.61 18.00
CA THR A 806 -10.64 -25.01 18.11
C THR A 806 -10.80 -25.44 19.56
N GLU A 807 -9.83 -25.15 20.43
CA GLU A 807 -9.89 -25.40 21.87
C GLU A 807 -11.09 -24.68 22.51
N ALA A 808 -11.35 -23.45 22.07
CA ALA A 808 -12.50 -22.66 22.52
C ALA A 808 -13.84 -23.13 21.92
N ARG A 809 -13.85 -24.15 21.05
CA ARG A 809 -15.04 -24.67 20.36
C ARG A 809 -15.79 -23.61 19.56
N VAL A 810 -15.06 -22.66 19.01
CA VAL A 810 -15.57 -21.64 18.08
C VAL A 810 -15.58 -22.26 16.68
N LEU A 811 -16.70 -22.20 15.99
CA LEU A 811 -16.78 -22.57 14.57
C LEU A 811 -16.32 -21.40 13.73
N TYR A 812 -15.35 -21.62 12.87
CA TYR A 812 -14.73 -20.63 11.98
C TYR A 812 -14.44 -21.25 10.61
N ARG A 813 -14.13 -20.43 9.60
CA ARG A 813 -13.56 -20.86 8.33
C ARG A 813 -12.05 -20.71 8.39
N TYR A 814 -11.32 -21.61 7.75
CA TYR A 814 -9.89 -21.55 7.58
C TYR A 814 -9.48 -21.95 6.18
N GLN A 815 -8.76 -21.06 5.50
CA GLN A 815 -8.20 -21.28 4.18
C GLN A 815 -6.68 -21.09 4.23
N SER A 816 -5.93 -22.14 3.89
CA SER A 816 -4.47 -22.05 3.76
C SER A 816 -4.06 -22.29 2.32
N TYR A 817 -3.00 -21.62 1.88
CA TYR A 817 -2.47 -21.71 0.54
C TYR A 817 -1.03 -22.23 0.55
N ALA A 818 -0.81 -23.37 -0.08
CA ALA A 818 0.50 -23.99 -0.16
C ALA A 818 1.45 -23.15 -1.03
N ASP A 819 2.71 -23.03 -0.60
CA ASP A 819 3.79 -22.30 -1.27
C ASP A 819 3.55 -20.78 -1.46
N GLU A 820 2.44 -20.23 -0.98
CA GLU A 820 2.14 -18.81 -1.04
C GLU A 820 2.74 -18.03 0.13
N GLY A 821 3.29 -16.85 -0.19
CA GLY A 821 3.85 -15.92 0.79
C GLY A 821 2.80 -14.99 1.41
N HIS A 822 3.28 -13.93 2.07
CA HIS A 822 2.45 -12.97 2.80
C HIS A 822 1.38 -12.29 1.93
N GLN A 823 1.70 -11.96 0.68
CA GLN A 823 0.82 -11.23 -0.24
C GLN A 823 -0.15 -12.13 -1.03
N LEU A 824 0.01 -13.47 -0.97
CA LEU A 824 -0.86 -14.43 -1.67
C LEU A 824 -1.00 -14.14 -3.19
N GLU A 825 0.07 -13.62 -3.81
CA GLU A 825 0.04 -13.09 -5.18
C GLU A 825 -0.37 -14.13 -6.23
N GLY A 826 0.07 -15.38 -6.06
CA GLY A 826 -0.23 -16.46 -6.99
C GLY A 826 -1.69 -16.93 -6.98
N VAL A 827 -2.46 -16.55 -5.95
CA VAL A 827 -3.82 -17.01 -5.70
C VAL A 827 -4.80 -15.89 -5.34
N ILE A 828 -4.41 -14.65 -5.59
CA ILE A 828 -5.14 -13.44 -5.13
C ILE A 828 -6.60 -13.42 -5.61
N GLU A 829 -6.88 -13.89 -6.82
CA GLU A 829 -8.23 -14.01 -7.37
C GLU A 829 -9.10 -14.91 -6.50
N HIS A 830 -8.60 -16.12 -6.17
CA HIS A 830 -9.30 -17.06 -5.31
C HIS A 830 -9.48 -16.50 -3.90
N VAL A 831 -8.50 -15.75 -3.38
CA VAL A 831 -8.58 -15.08 -2.06
C VAL A 831 -9.73 -14.09 -2.06
N TYR A 832 -9.78 -13.18 -3.03
CA TYR A 832 -10.82 -12.15 -3.09
C TYR A 832 -12.22 -12.73 -3.30
N ASN A 833 -12.36 -13.75 -4.16
CA ASN A 833 -13.61 -14.47 -4.33
C ASN A 833 -14.07 -15.15 -3.04
N SER A 834 -13.15 -15.77 -2.30
CA SER A 834 -13.45 -16.43 -1.02
C SER A 834 -13.87 -15.43 0.06
N MET A 835 -13.22 -14.24 0.08
CA MET A 835 -13.54 -13.16 0.99
C MET A 835 -14.92 -12.56 0.68
N GLN A 836 -15.22 -12.31 -0.59
CA GLN A 836 -16.52 -11.82 -1.05
C GLN A 836 -17.64 -12.80 -0.66
N ASN A 837 -17.50 -14.07 -0.99
CA ASN A 837 -18.48 -15.10 -0.65
C ASN A 837 -18.77 -15.15 0.86
N PHE A 838 -17.74 -15.03 1.70
CA PHE A 838 -17.92 -14.98 3.15
C PHE A 838 -18.75 -13.77 3.59
N PHE A 839 -18.46 -12.57 3.03
CA PHE A 839 -19.22 -11.37 3.38
C PHE A 839 -20.64 -11.38 2.79
N GLU A 840 -20.85 -11.95 1.62
CA GLU A 840 -22.18 -12.15 1.05
C GLU A 840 -23.09 -12.99 1.96
N GLU A 841 -22.54 -14.08 2.50
CA GLU A 841 -23.26 -14.92 3.45
C GLU A 841 -23.49 -14.22 4.80
N CYS A 842 -22.43 -13.58 5.33
CA CYS A 842 -22.49 -12.95 6.64
C CYS A 842 -23.36 -11.70 6.66
N LEU A 843 -23.20 -10.82 5.67
CA LEU A 843 -23.87 -9.52 5.62
C LEU A 843 -25.17 -9.54 4.81
N ASN A 844 -25.53 -10.68 4.21
CA ASN A 844 -26.69 -10.79 3.32
C ASN A 844 -26.61 -9.74 2.19
N LEU A 845 -25.51 -9.75 1.44
CA LEU A 845 -25.35 -8.85 0.31
C LEU A 845 -26.21 -9.32 -0.85
N ASP A 846 -26.89 -8.38 -1.49
CA ASP A 846 -27.63 -8.64 -2.72
C ASP A 846 -26.64 -8.59 -3.90
N THR A 847 -26.37 -9.74 -4.48
CA THR A 847 -25.58 -9.85 -5.71
C THR A 847 -26.55 -9.93 -6.91
N ASP A 848 -26.07 -9.55 -8.10
CA ASP A 848 -26.86 -9.60 -9.33
C ASP A 848 -27.41 -11.02 -9.64
N GLU A 849 -26.70 -12.08 -9.21
CA GLU A 849 -27.20 -13.46 -9.32
C GLU A 849 -28.42 -13.71 -8.42
N LYS A 850 -28.38 -13.27 -7.16
CA LYS A 850 -29.53 -13.40 -6.25
C LYS A 850 -30.68 -12.49 -6.63
N ALA A 851 -30.40 -11.34 -7.25
CA ALA A 851 -31.42 -10.47 -7.80
C ALA A 851 -32.10 -11.13 -9.00
N LYS A 852 -31.35 -11.77 -9.91
CA LYS A 852 -31.89 -12.56 -11.03
C LYS A 852 -32.67 -13.78 -10.57
N GLU A 853 -32.16 -14.56 -9.61
CA GLU A 853 -32.92 -15.69 -9.01
C GLU A 853 -34.24 -15.25 -8.35
N ARG A 854 -34.27 -14.07 -7.74
CA ARG A 854 -35.50 -13.51 -7.16
C ARG A 854 -36.46 -13.04 -8.24
N GLU A 855 -35.99 -12.46 -9.35
CA GLU A 855 -36.80 -12.11 -10.51
C GLU A 855 -37.36 -13.37 -11.20
N GLU A 856 -36.54 -14.37 -11.45
CA GLU A 856 -36.96 -15.65 -12.03
C GLU A 856 -38.01 -16.35 -11.16
N LYS A 857 -37.82 -16.45 -9.85
CA LYS A 857 -38.81 -16.97 -8.91
C LYS A 857 -40.11 -16.15 -8.86
N ARG A 858 -40.01 -14.82 -9.01
CA ARG A 858 -41.18 -13.94 -9.01
C ARG A 858 -41.99 -14.05 -10.32
N ASP A 859 -41.31 -14.42 -11.41
CA ASP A 859 -41.97 -14.66 -12.71
C ASP A 859 -42.52 -16.10 -12.78
N GLU A 860 -41.96 -17.08 -12.07
CA GLU A 860 -42.49 -18.42 -11.88
C GLU A 860 -43.76 -18.42 -10.98
N ASP A 861 -43.85 -17.50 -10.01
CA ASP A 861 -45.01 -17.34 -9.11
C ASP A 861 -46.16 -16.49 -9.72
N LYS A 862 -45.97 -15.88 -10.89
CA LYS A 862 -47.00 -15.20 -11.67
C LYS A 862 -47.61 -16.08 -12.77
#